data_066729b200036733aa9200dd19345590
#
_entry.id   066729b200036733aa9200dd19345590
#
_cell.length_a   1.000
_cell.length_b   1.000
_cell.length_c   1.000
_cell.angle_alpha   90.00
_cell.angle_beta   90.00
_cell.angle_gamma   90.00
#
_symmetry.space_group_name_H-M   'P 1'
#
loop_
_entity.id
_entity.type
_entity.pdbx_description
1 polymer ?
#
loop_
_entity_poly.entity_id
_entity_poly.type
_entity_poly.pdbx_seq_one_letter_code
_entity_poly.pdbx_strand_id
1 'polypeptide(L)'
;MWQWKDKYEARITGQLKKLGASCDWTRQRFTFDEGCSKAVREVFVNLYEKGLIYRGNRIINWCPHCITALSDAEVEYSEQQGNFWHIRYPIKGEEGQYVEVATTRPETMFGDTAVAVNPNDEKTKHLIGKTLILPLVGREIPVIADEYVEIGFGTGCVKITPAHDPNDFLVGQRHNLPVIKVMNDDATINSYGGKYAGMDRYEARRALVADLETHGYLVGVEPHAHNVGTCYRCHTTVEPITSDQWFVKMAPLAKPALEVVKDGRVKFAPERFSKIYINWMENVHDWCISRQLWWGHRIPAFYCRDCGEMTVSREDVTVCPKCGSHRVEQESDVLDTWFSSALWPFSTLGWPEKTADLAKYYPTSVLVTGYDIIFFWVARMIFSGLEQMGDVPFHTVFIHGLVRDAQGRKMSKSLGNGIDPLEIIDRYGADALRFALSTGNSPGNDMRFSEEKMEAARNFANKLWNASRFVRMNLTVDSYALPAADELAPEDKWILTAYNKTVRTVTDALDHYEVGVALSAIYDFVWDIFCDWYIELTKSRLTEKGTAGNLVAQNVLCYVLTGILKLLHPFMPFITEEIYQALPHCAGAAESIVIADYPKYDPSLEFAAESLSMSRVIGVIKAIRLRRNEMNIAPSRRAKVYLETKYADSFGPATYAFFVRLASASAVEVAEHFPSDVVSADNAVQVVTDSAVVYLPLSELIDVEQEKARLAAEREKMEGEILRVEKKLSNESFVSKAPAAVVDAERAKLSAYREKLSGILSALGKLG
;
A
#
# COMPACT_ATOMS: atom_id res chain seq x y z
N MET A 1 31.66 -2.72 -11.68
CA MET A 1 30.66 -2.24 -10.70
C MET A 1 30.36 -0.77 -10.86
N TRP A 2 31.35 0.18 -10.89
CA TRP A 2 31.05 1.62 -11.06
C TRP A 2 30.28 1.94 -12.33
N GLN A 3 30.65 1.40 -13.49
CA GLN A 3 29.90 1.55 -14.75
C GLN A 3 28.46 1.01 -14.64
N TRP A 4 28.27 -0.07 -13.88
CA TRP A 4 26.93 -0.62 -13.59
C TRP A 4 26.12 0.35 -12.72
N LYS A 5 26.73 0.87 -11.66
CA LYS A 5 26.14 1.91 -10.79
C LYS A 5 25.69 3.10 -11.61
N ASP A 6 26.58 3.70 -12.42
CA ASP A 6 26.27 4.89 -13.22
C ASP A 6 25.10 4.64 -14.20
N LYS A 7 25.06 3.47 -14.84
CA LYS A 7 23.98 3.09 -15.75
C LYS A 7 22.62 3.01 -15.03
N TYR A 8 22.57 2.34 -13.87
CA TYR A 8 21.30 2.13 -13.17
C TYR A 8 20.87 3.35 -12.37
N GLU A 9 21.77 4.14 -11.84
CA GLU A 9 21.50 5.43 -11.21
C GLU A 9 20.84 6.39 -12.22
N ALA A 10 21.43 6.53 -13.39
CA ALA A 10 20.85 7.35 -14.46
C ALA A 10 19.46 6.85 -14.87
N ARG A 11 19.26 5.53 -14.92
CA ARG A 11 17.95 4.93 -15.25
C ARG A 11 16.91 5.26 -14.18
N ILE A 12 17.19 5.02 -12.90
CA ILE A 12 16.27 5.30 -11.78
C ILE A 12 15.92 6.79 -11.73
N THR A 13 16.92 7.67 -11.85
CA THR A 13 16.70 9.11 -11.88
C THR A 13 15.80 9.52 -13.07
N GLY A 14 16.05 8.94 -14.25
CA GLY A 14 15.20 9.16 -15.43
C GLY A 14 13.76 8.67 -15.25
N GLN A 15 13.57 7.52 -14.60
CA GLN A 15 12.23 6.99 -14.28
C GLN A 15 11.48 7.91 -13.31
N LEU A 16 12.13 8.35 -12.23
CA LEU A 16 11.53 9.27 -11.26
C LEU A 16 11.16 10.63 -11.88
N LYS A 17 12.01 11.18 -12.75
CA LYS A 17 11.71 12.42 -13.49
C LYS A 17 10.51 12.25 -14.42
N LYS A 18 10.44 11.16 -15.19
CA LYS A 18 9.28 10.84 -16.03
C LYS A 18 8.00 10.65 -15.24
N LEU A 19 8.12 10.07 -14.04
CA LEU A 19 6.99 9.90 -13.11
C LEU A 19 6.55 11.25 -12.48
N GLY A 20 7.33 12.30 -12.59
CA GLY A 20 7.01 13.61 -12.02
C GLY A 20 7.31 13.72 -10.53
N ALA A 21 8.30 12.99 -10.02
CA ALA A 21 8.76 13.15 -8.65
C ALA A 21 9.43 14.52 -8.45
N SER A 22 8.97 15.28 -7.46
CA SER A 22 9.45 16.64 -7.14
C SER A 22 10.66 16.63 -6.19
N CYS A 23 11.69 15.84 -6.51
CA CYS A 23 12.92 15.78 -5.74
C CYS A 23 13.83 16.97 -6.04
N ASP A 24 14.66 17.37 -5.08
CA ASP A 24 15.78 18.27 -5.32
C ASP A 24 16.93 17.52 -6.01
N TRP A 25 16.95 17.56 -7.32
CA TRP A 25 17.94 16.86 -8.15
C TRP A 25 19.36 17.38 -7.99
N THR A 26 19.56 18.54 -7.39
CA THR A 26 20.89 19.11 -7.11
C THR A 26 21.54 18.47 -5.89
N ARG A 27 20.74 17.81 -5.02
CA ARG A 27 21.17 17.12 -3.80
C ARG A 27 21.14 15.60 -3.94
N GLN A 28 21.36 15.08 -5.14
CA GLN A 28 21.44 13.64 -5.36
C GLN A 28 22.62 13.05 -4.58
N ARG A 29 22.37 11.98 -3.83
CA ARG A 29 23.36 11.28 -2.99
C ARG A 29 23.41 9.79 -3.34
N PHE A 30 24.56 9.20 -3.12
CA PHE A 30 24.81 7.78 -3.27
C PHE A 30 25.36 7.20 -1.96
N THR A 31 24.86 6.03 -1.53
CA THR A 31 25.23 5.41 -0.24
C THR A 31 26.72 5.17 -0.07
N PHE A 32 27.48 5.03 -1.15
CA PHE A 32 28.93 4.87 -1.15
C PHE A 32 29.69 6.12 -1.57
N ASP A 33 29.05 7.30 -1.61
CA ASP A 33 29.78 8.53 -1.78
C ASP A 33 30.72 8.80 -0.57
N GLU A 34 31.66 9.68 -0.73
CA GLU A 34 32.68 9.96 0.30
C GLU A 34 32.05 10.38 1.64
N GLY A 35 31.04 11.27 1.60
CA GLY A 35 30.38 11.76 2.82
C GLY A 35 29.59 10.68 3.53
N CYS A 36 28.81 9.89 2.79
CA CYS A 36 28.08 8.78 3.37
C CYS A 36 29.00 7.68 3.90
N SER A 37 30.09 7.38 3.21
CA SER A 37 31.11 6.42 3.66
C SER A 37 31.82 6.90 4.93
N LYS A 38 32.14 8.21 5.03
CA LYS A 38 32.67 8.82 6.25
C LYS A 38 31.70 8.68 7.43
N ALA A 39 30.41 8.95 7.20
CA ALA A 39 29.38 8.80 8.23
C ALA A 39 29.26 7.35 8.73
N VAL A 40 29.29 6.37 7.83
CA VAL A 40 29.26 4.94 8.20
C VAL A 40 30.44 4.57 9.10
N ARG A 41 31.64 5.00 8.71
CA ARG A 41 32.85 4.74 9.49
C ARG A 41 32.80 5.41 10.87
N GLU A 42 32.35 6.66 10.93
CA GLU A 42 32.18 7.41 12.19
C GLU A 42 31.19 6.70 13.13
N VAL A 43 30.03 6.28 12.65
CA VAL A 43 29.02 5.57 13.46
C VAL A 43 29.57 4.25 13.99
N PHE A 44 30.26 3.48 13.14
CA PHE A 44 30.83 2.21 13.57
C PHE A 44 31.83 2.41 14.72
N VAL A 45 32.78 3.33 14.56
CA VAL A 45 33.82 3.60 15.56
C VAL A 45 33.18 4.15 16.84
N ASN A 46 32.24 5.07 16.72
CA ASN A 46 31.53 5.66 17.86
C ASN A 46 30.79 4.60 18.70
N LEU A 47 30.06 3.70 18.04
CA LEU A 47 29.37 2.59 18.72
C LEU A 47 30.35 1.58 19.31
N TYR A 48 31.48 1.34 18.66
CA TYR A 48 32.55 0.46 19.20
C TYR A 48 33.18 1.06 20.44
N GLU A 49 33.57 2.34 20.41
CA GLU A 49 34.12 3.07 21.56
C GLU A 49 33.19 3.08 22.78
N LYS A 50 31.88 3.13 22.53
CA LYS A 50 30.81 3.01 23.56
C LYS A 50 30.57 1.56 24.02
N GLY A 51 31.25 0.56 23.44
CA GLY A 51 31.05 -0.86 23.73
C GLY A 51 29.71 -1.42 23.27
N LEU A 52 29.04 -0.70 22.33
CA LEU A 52 27.77 -1.12 21.69
C LEU A 52 28.00 -1.99 20.46
N ILE A 53 29.17 -1.92 19.82
CA ILE A 53 29.59 -2.87 18.80
C ILE A 53 30.63 -3.81 19.42
N TYR A 54 30.50 -5.11 19.14
CA TYR A 54 31.46 -6.14 19.57
C TYR A 54 31.59 -7.23 18.51
N ARG A 55 32.72 -7.93 18.52
CA ARG A 55 32.92 -9.17 17.77
C ARG A 55 32.80 -10.36 18.73
N GLY A 56 32.05 -11.38 18.32
CA GLY A 56 31.81 -12.53 19.16
C GLY A 56 31.34 -13.76 18.39
N ASN A 57 31.58 -14.93 19.00
CA ASN A 57 31.03 -16.18 18.49
C ASN A 57 29.60 -16.34 18.99
N ARG A 58 28.66 -16.34 18.07
CA ARG A 58 27.21 -16.45 18.33
C ARG A 58 26.56 -17.36 17.30
N ILE A 59 25.43 -17.91 17.66
CA ILE A 59 24.59 -18.55 16.66
C ILE A 59 23.91 -17.49 15.79
N ILE A 60 23.97 -17.70 14.49
CA ILE A 60 23.44 -16.79 13.48
C ILE A 60 22.66 -17.57 12.42
N ASN A 61 21.78 -16.89 11.70
CA ASN A 61 21.20 -17.42 10.49
C ASN A 61 22.22 -17.32 9.35
N TRP A 62 22.56 -18.46 8.76
CA TRP A 62 23.52 -18.54 7.67
C TRP A 62 22.87 -19.03 6.38
N CYS A 63 23.11 -18.35 5.27
CA CYS A 63 22.68 -18.83 3.96
C CYS A 63 23.79 -19.64 3.27
N PRO A 64 23.65 -20.95 3.13
CA PRO A 64 24.69 -21.79 2.52
C PRO A 64 24.84 -21.61 1.01
N HIS A 65 23.87 -21.04 0.34
CA HIS A 65 23.95 -20.70 -1.08
C HIS A 65 24.63 -19.35 -1.33
N CYS A 66 24.27 -18.32 -0.53
CA CYS A 66 24.88 -16.99 -0.62
C CYS A 66 26.23 -16.91 0.10
N ILE A 67 26.57 -17.91 0.95
CA ILE A 67 27.78 -17.99 1.79
C ILE A 67 27.92 -16.73 2.65
N THR A 68 26.87 -16.35 3.36
CA THR A 68 26.85 -15.13 4.19
C THR A 68 25.88 -15.24 5.35
N ALA A 69 26.20 -14.51 6.43
CA ALA A 69 25.32 -14.29 7.57
C ALA A 69 24.10 -13.46 7.17
N LEU A 70 22.98 -13.73 7.83
CA LEU A 70 21.72 -13.02 7.72
C LEU A 70 21.29 -12.50 9.11
N SER A 71 20.64 -11.35 9.15
CA SER A 71 19.89 -10.90 10.33
C SER A 71 18.53 -11.61 10.40
N ASP A 72 17.89 -11.61 11.58
CA ASP A 72 16.58 -12.25 11.76
C ASP A 72 15.51 -11.71 10.81
N ALA A 73 15.57 -10.40 10.51
CA ALA A 73 14.64 -9.77 9.57
C ALA A 73 14.83 -10.22 8.10
N GLU A 74 15.98 -10.82 7.74
CA GLU A 74 16.27 -11.33 6.39
C GLU A 74 15.87 -12.80 6.19
N VAL A 75 15.24 -13.41 7.19
CA VAL A 75 14.75 -14.80 7.13
C VAL A 75 13.23 -14.80 6.97
N GLU A 76 12.75 -15.40 5.89
CA GLU A 76 11.33 -15.58 5.62
C GLU A 76 10.91 -16.97 6.09
N TYR A 77 9.89 -17.05 6.95
CA TYR A 77 9.38 -18.31 7.47
C TYR A 77 8.13 -18.76 6.71
N SER A 78 8.13 -20.05 6.35
CA SER A 78 6.97 -20.69 5.74
C SER A 78 6.75 -22.07 6.33
N GLU A 79 5.48 -22.46 6.51
CA GLU A 79 5.13 -23.81 6.93
C GLU A 79 5.49 -24.81 5.82
N GLN A 80 6.27 -25.81 6.18
CA GLN A 80 6.68 -26.90 5.28
C GLN A 80 6.37 -28.24 5.90
N GLN A 81 6.02 -29.22 5.04
CA GLN A 81 5.86 -30.60 5.46
C GLN A 81 7.23 -31.23 5.66
N GLY A 82 7.46 -31.71 6.86
CA GLY A 82 8.66 -32.44 7.26
C GLY A 82 8.28 -33.68 8.06
N ASN A 83 9.23 -34.19 8.81
CA ASN A 83 9.04 -35.33 9.67
C ASN A 83 9.70 -35.10 11.04
N PHE A 84 9.19 -35.75 12.06
CA PHE A 84 9.92 -36.07 13.26
C PHE A 84 10.53 -37.48 13.11
N TRP A 85 11.85 -37.56 13.33
CA TRP A 85 12.58 -38.82 13.43
C TRP A 85 12.81 -39.11 14.91
N HIS A 86 12.28 -40.26 15.37
CA HIS A 86 12.40 -40.75 16.72
C HIS A 86 13.63 -41.66 16.81
N ILE A 87 14.61 -41.28 17.63
CA ILE A 87 15.93 -41.92 17.69
C ILE A 87 16.23 -42.37 19.12
N ARG A 88 16.77 -43.60 19.28
CA ARG A 88 17.20 -44.16 20.54
C ARG A 88 18.65 -43.80 20.84
N TYR A 89 18.88 -43.19 22.00
CA TYR A 89 20.20 -42.92 22.52
C TYR A 89 20.46 -43.89 23.67
N PRO A 90 21.34 -44.92 23.51
CA PRO A 90 21.61 -45.93 24.55
C PRO A 90 22.18 -45.30 25.82
N ILE A 91 21.76 -45.83 26.98
CA ILE A 91 22.29 -45.41 28.30
C ILE A 91 23.55 -46.20 28.55
N LYS A 92 24.66 -45.51 28.86
CA LYS A 92 25.97 -46.14 29.15
C LYS A 92 25.86 -47.04 30.39
N GLY A 93 26.26 -48.31 30.24
CA GLY A 93 26.25 -49.28 31.33
C GLY A 93 24.92 -49.93 31.65
N GLU A 94 23.84 -49.57 30.91
CA GLU A 94 22.50 -50.18 31.07
C GLU A 94 22.10 -50.85 29.76
N GLU A 95 22.39 -52.13 29.61
CA GLU A 95 22.13 -52.90 28.39
C GLU A 95 20.63 -52.90 28.02
N GLY A 96 20.29 -52.57 26.80
CA GLY A 96 18.94 -52.51 26.30
C GLY A 96 18.10 -51.29 26.75
N GLN A 97 18.65 -50.43 27.61
CA GLN A 97 18.01 -49.17 28.01
C GLN A 97 18.44 -48.00 27.11
N TYR A 98 17.50 -47.10 26.80
CA TYR A 98 17.74 -45.96 25.96
C TYR A 98 16.86 -44.79 26.32
N VAL A 99 17.28 -43.61 25.92
CA VAL A 99 16.49 -42.39 25.91
C VAL A 99 16.01 -42.15 24.47
N GLU A 100 14.73 -41.87 24.29
CA GLU A 100 14.18 -41.53 22.98
C GLU A 100 14.13 -40.02 22.80
N VAL A 101 14.69 -39.53 21.68
CA VAL A 101 14.60 -38.13 21.24
C VAL A 101 13.93 -38.04 19.91
N ALA A 102 13.18 -36.96 19.68
CA ALA A 102 12.55 -36.66 18.39
C ALA A 102 13.18 -35.40 17.79
N THR A 103 13.49 -35.42 16.51
CA THR A 103 14.12 -34.28 15.82
C THR A 103 13.60 -34.12 14.40
N THR A 104 13.48 -32.87 13.94
CA THR A 104 13.23 -32.55 12.53
C THR A 104 14.53 -32.47 11.70
N ARG A 105 15.69 -32.53 12.35
CA ARG A 105 17.02 -32.35 11.74
C ARG A 105 18.01 -33.41 12.19
N PRO A 106 17.83 -34.68 11.80
CA PRO A 106 18.73 -35.77 12.23
C PRO A 106 20.18 -35.53 11.82
N GLU A 107 20.48 -34.85 10.73
CA GLU A 107 21.84 -34.55 10.25
C GLU A 107 22.66 -33.67 11.23
N THR A 108 22.02 -33.00 12.18
CA THR A 108 22.72 -32.20 13.19
C THR A 108 23.16 -33.01 14.40
N MET A 109 22.72 -34.28 14.53
CA MET A 109 23.01 -35.12 15.70
C MET A 109 24.53 -35.33 15.96
N PHE A 110 25.35 -35.23 14.90
CA PHE A 110 26.81 -35.29 15.08
C PHE A 110 27.35 -34.22 16.02
N GLY A 111 26.61 -33.14 16.22
CA GLY A 111 26.93 -32.01 17.11
C GLY A 111 26.24 -32.07 18.47
N ASP A 112 25.48 -33.10 18.77
CA ASP A 112 24.80 -33.21 20.06
C ASP A 112 25.81 -33.32 21.21
N THR A 113 25.58 -32.50 22.24
CA THR A 113 26.49 -32.43 23.40
C THR A 113 25.80 -32.74 24.73
N ALA A 114 24.45 -32.82 24.71
CA ALA A 114 23.63 -33.28 25.83
C ALA A 114 22.26 -33.72 25.35
N VAL A 115 21.50 -34.36 26.24
CA VAL A 115 20.03 -34.45 26.17
C VAL A 115 19.48 -33.72 27.39
N ALA A 116 18.53 -32.81 27.19
CA ALA A 116 17.86 -32.09 28.27
C ALA A 116 16.53 -32.75 28.63
N VAL A 117 16.18 -32.73 29.90
CA VAL A 117 14.88 -33.13 30.45
C VAL A 117 14.42 -32.08 31.46
N ASN A 118 13.09 -31.92 31.61
CA ASN A 118 12.58 -31.01 32.63
C ASN A 118 12.75 -31.62 34.03
N PRO A 119 13.33 -30.91 34.99
CA PRO A 119 13.52 -31.41 36.35
C PRO A 119 12.22 -31.70 37.12
N ASN A 120 11.11 -31.09 36.65
CA ASN A 120 9.79 -31.27 37.26
C ASN A 120 8.92 -32.30 36.51
N ASP A 121 9.44 -32.95 35.47
CA ASP A 121 8.73 -34.02 34.77
C ASP A 121 8.96 -35.38 35.44
N GLU A 122 7.93 -35.92 36.08
CA GLU A 122 7.96 -37.21 36.78
C GLU A 122 8.38 -38.38 35.89
N LYS A 123 8.13 -38.28 34.56
CA LYS A 123 8.43 -39.36 33.60
C LYS A 123 9.90 -39.42 33.25
N THR A 124 10.61 -38.27 33.18
CA THR A 124 11.94 -38.18 32.63
C THR A 124 13.01 -37.72 33.63
N LYS A 125 12.61 -37.12 34.77
CA LYS A 125 13.57 -36.62 35.80
C LYS A 125 14.54 -37.67 36.32
N HIS A 126 14.19 -38.97 36.30
CA HIS A 126 15.04 -40.07 36.75
C HIS A 126 16.24 -40.33 35.82
N LEU A 127 16.24 -39.72 34.64
CA LEU A 127 17.33 -39.79 33.64
C LEU A 127 18.42 -38.77 33.93
N ILE A 128 18.19 -37.76 34.76
CA ILE A 128 19.15 -36.68 35.06
C ILE A 128 20.45 -37.26 35.60
N GLY A 129 21.58 -36.83 35.03
CA GLY A 129 22.90 -37.25 35.41
C GLY A 129 23.38 -38.59 34.78
N LYS A 130 22.50 -39.28 34.03
CA LYS A 130 22.91 -40.44 33.23
C LYS A 130 23.79 -40.01 32.06
N THR A 131 24.64 -40.91 31.58
CA THR A 131 25.44 -40.74 30.39
C THR A 131 24.86 -41.54 29.24
N LEU A 132 24.71 -40.91 28.08
CA LEU A 132 24.21 -41.53 26.85
C LEU A 132 25.34 -41.74 25.87
N ILE A 133 25.21 -42.72 25.01
CA ILE A 133 26.09 -42.96 23.86
C ILE A 133 25.42 -42.45 22.61
N LEU A 134 26.01 -41.46 21.95
CA LEU A 134 25.49 -40.92 20.70
C LEU A 134 25.53 -41.97 19.58
N PRO A 135 24.39 -42.37 19.00
CA PRO A 135 24.33 -43.41 17.97
C PRO A 135 25.26 -43.17 16.79
N LEU A 136 25.89 -44.22 16.28
CA LEU A 136 26.82 -44.21 15.14
C LEU A 136 28.10 -43.38 15.31
N VAL A 137 28.13 -42.47 16.30
CA VAL A 137 29.30 -41.60 16.62
C VAL A 137 30.11 -42.15 17.78
N GLY A 138 29.43 -42.77 18.76
CA GLY A 138 30.08 -43.34 19.96
C GLY A 138 30.48 -42.33 21.03
N ARG A 139 30.23 -41.04 20.85
CA ARG A 139 30.54 -40.00 21.84
C ARG A 139 29.61 -40.12 23.04
N GLU A 140 30.17 -39.94 24.21
CA GLU A 140 29.43 -39.85 25.47
C GLU A 140 28.89 -38.45 25.68
N ILE A 141 27.56 -38.32 26.01
CA ILE A 141 26.91 -37.07 26.30
C ILE A 141 26.05 -37.19 27.57
N PRO A 142 25.97 -36.16 28.43
CA PRO A 142 25.18 -36.18 29.65
C PRO A 142 23.70 -35.96 29.39
N VAL A 143 22.87 -36.46 30.32
CA VAL A 143 21.47 -35.98 30.47
C VAL A 143 21.47 -34.87 31.51
N ILE A 144 21.01 -33.68 31.12
CA ILE A 144 20.97 -32.45 31.92
C ILE A 144 19.55 -32.06 32.31
N ALA A 145 19.43 -31.30 33.41
CA ALA A 145 18.16 -30.75 33.85
C ALA A 145 17.97 -29.31 33.33
N ASP A 146 16.99 -29.03 32.52
CA ASP A 146 16.70 -27.67 32.07
C ASP A 146 15.17 -27.45 31.89
N GLU A 147 14.64 -26.37 32.45
CA GLU A 147 13.22 -26.02 32.38
C GLU A 147 12.76 -25.60 30.96
N TYR A 148 13.70 -25.43 30.04
CA TYR A 148 13.43 -25.23 28.62
C TYR A 148 12.57 -26.35 28.02
N VAL A 149 12.72 -27.59 28.51
CA VAL A 149 11.97 -28.73 28.02
C VAL A 149 10.51 -28.66 28.50
N GLU A 150 9.58 -28.59 27.58
CA GLU A 150 8.16 -28.50 27.89
C GLU A 150 7.60 -29.86 28.34
N ILE A 151 6.95 -29.89 29.53
CA ILE A 151 6.35 -31.11 30.11
C ILE A 151 5.16 -31.54 29.26
N GLY A 152 5.17 -32.81 28.82
CA GLY A 152 4.09 -33.39 28.02
C GLY A 152 4.18 -33.14 26.51
N PHE A 153 5.22 -32.47 26.04
CA PHE A 153 5.47 -32.34 24.62
C PHE A 153 6.48 -33.40 24.11
N GLY A 154 6.14 -34.07 23.02
CA GLY A 154 6.97 -35.09 22.37
C GLY A 154 7.41 -36.20 23.33
N THR A 155 8.70 -36.54 23.33
CA THR A 155 9.30 -37.59 24.19
C THR A 155 9.62 -37.10 25.59
N GLY A 156 9.52 -35.81 25.88
CA GLY A 156 10.00 -35.19 27.13
C GLY A 156 11.54 -35.10 27.22
N CYS A 157 12.25 -35.52 26.17
CA CYS A 157 13.71 -35.51 26.08
C CYS A 157 14.13 -34.74 24.81
N VAL A 158 14.89 -33.68 24.98
CA VAL A 158 15.33 -32.82 23.86
C VAL A 158 16.83 -32.96 23.68
N LYS A 159 17.27 -33.34 22.47
CA LYS A 159 18.70 -33.32 22.12
C LYS A 159 19.19 -31.88 22.08
N ILE A 160 20.37 -31.61 22.58
CA ILE A 160 20.98 -30.28 22.64
C ILE A 160 22.16 -30.21 21.69
N THR A 161 22.02 -29.38 20.65
CA THR A 161 23.02 -29.14 19.61
C THR A 161 23.38 -27.66 19.55
N PRO A 162 24.22 -27.16 20.46
CA PRO A 162 24.45 -25.71 20.65
C PRO A 162 24.93 -24.96 19.40
N ALA A 163 25.56 -25.65 18.46
CA ALA A 163 26.05 -25.04 17.23
C ALA A 163 24.98 -24.85 16.12
N HIS A 164 23.80 -25.48 16.24
CA HIS A 164 22.83 -25.62 15.15
C HIS A 164 21.38 -25.31 15.52
N ASP A 165 21.12 -24.84 16.75
CA ASP A 165 19.81 -24.36 17.19
C ASP A 165 19.98 -23.19 18.17
N PRO A 166 19.25 -22.06 18.01
CA PRO A 166 19.35 -20.89 18.88
C PRO A 166 19.01 -21.19 20.36
N ASN A 167 17.99 -22.02 20.60
CA ASN A 167 17.59 -22.38 21.95
C ASN A 167 18.60 -23.33 22.59
N ASP A 168 19.09 -24.31 21.84
CA ASP A 168 20.12 -25.22 22.27
C ASP A 168 21.44 -24.47 22.58
N PHE A 169 21.74 -23.40 21.85
CA PHE A 169 22.88 -22.53 22.14
C PHE A 169 22.77 -21.88 23.52
N LEU A 170 21.57 -21.37 23.88
CA LEU A 170 21.33 -20.79 25.21
C LEU A 170 21.39 -21.83 26.31
N VAL A 171 20.81 -23.03 26.09
CA VAL A 171 20.95 -24.17 27.01
C VAL A 171 22.45 -24.53 27.16
N GLY A 172 23.17 -24.61 26.05
CA GLY A 172 24.60 -24.88 26.03
C GLY A 172 25.44 -23.89 26.85
N GLN A 173 25.10 -22.60 26.77
CA GLN A 173 25.74 -21.55 27.59
C GLN A 173 25.44 -21.73 29.09
N ARG A 174 24.20 -22.01 29.49
CA ARG A 174 23.83 -22.22 30.89
C ARG A 174 24.53 -23.41 31.53
N HIS A 175 24.77 -24.44 30.73
CA HIS A 175 25.35 -25.70 31.19
C HIS A 175 26.81 -25.87 30.79
N ASN A 176 27.47 -24.84 30.20
CA ASN A 176 28.87 -24.90 29.72
C ASN A 176 29.12 -26.09 28.77
N LEU A 177 28.19 -26.41 27.89
CA LEU A 177 28.32 -27.52 26.94
C LEU A 177 29.30 -27.17 25.82
N PRO A 178 30.01 -28.16 25.27
CA PRO A 178 30.80 -27.94 24.05
C PRO A 178 29.94 -27.50 22.88
N VAL A 179 30.46 -26.58 22.06
CA VAL A 179 29.83 -26.11 20.83
C VAL A 179 30.49 -26.79 19.63
N ILE A 180 29.82 -27.75 19.01
CA ILE A 180 30.37 -28.58 17.93
C ILE A 180 29.64 -28.26 16.64
N LYS A 181 30.23 -27.40 15.79
CA LYS A 181 29.75 -27.11 14.42
C LYS A 181 30.01 -28.34 13.53
N VAL A 182 28.97 -28.86 12.90
CA VAL A 182 29.03 -30.08 12.06
C VAL A 182 28.85 -29.83 10.57
N MET A 183 28.63 -28.61 10.16
CA MET A 183 28.50 -28.21 8.76
C MET A 183 29.56 -27.20 8.37
N ASN A 184 30.02 -27.31 7.13
CA ASN A 184 30.80 -26.28 6.45
C ASN A 184 29.91 -25.11 6.04
N ASP A 185 30.48 -24.03 5.51
CA ASP A 185 29.73 -22.82 5.14
C ASP A 185 28.78 -23.04 3.94
N ASP A 186 29.03 -24.06 3.10
CA ASP A 186 28.16 -24.53 2.02
C ASP A 186 27.09 -25.55 2.48
N ALA A 187 26.98 -25.78 3.80
CA ALA A 187 26.13 -26.77 4.45
C ALA A 187 26.43 -28.23 4.07
N THR A 188 27.61 -28.53 3.56
CA THR A 188 28.10 -29.91 3.54
C THR A 188 28.52 -30.33 4.94
N ILE A 189 28.38 -31.61 5.28
CA ILE A 189 28.80 -32.15 6.56
C ILE A 189 30.33 -32.10 6.65
N ASN A 190 30.88 -31.62 7.78
CA ASN A 190 32.32 -31.56 8.01
C ASN A 190 32.89 -32.88 8.61
N SER A 191 34.13 -32.87 9.03
CA SER A 191 34.82 -34.04 9.56
C SER A 191 34.16 -34.69 10.79
N TYR A 192 33.35 -33.95 11.56
CA TYR A 192 32.60 -34.51 12.71
C TYR A 192 31.51 -35.52 12.26
N GLY A 193 31.07 -35.47 11.03
CA GLY A 193 30.14 -36.45 10.45
C GLY A 193 30.79 -37.78 10.03
N GLY A 194 32.09 -37.97 10.22
CA GLY A 194 32.77 -39.21 9.88
C GLY A 194 32.56 -39.63 8.42
N LYS A 195 31.95 -40.79 8.18
CA LYS A 195 31.70 -41.30 6.80
C LYS A 195 30.76 -40.43 5.97
N TYR A 196 29.99 -39.50 6.58
CA TYR A 196 29.09 -38.58 5.91
C TYR A 196 29.77 -37.24 5.55
N ALA A 197 31.06 -37.08 5.92
CA ALA A 197 31.80 -35.83 5.63
C ALA A 197 31.87 -35.57 4.12
N GLY A 198 31.59 -34.32 3.71
CA GLY A 198 31.53 -33.86 2.34
C GLY A 198 30.19 -34.06 1.64
N MET A 199 29.23 -34.79 2.25
CA MET A 199 27.86 -34.89 1.72
C MET A 199 27.09 -33.61 1.97
N ASP A 200 26.18 -33.26 1.00
CA ASP A 200 25.15 -32.25 1.25
C ASP A 200 24.29 -32.65 2.48
N ARG A 201 23.87 -31.66 3.25
CA ARG A 201 23.07 -31.90 4.47
C ARG A 201 21.84 -32.80 4.28
N TYR A 202 21.14 -32.71 3.17
CA TYR A 202 19.97 -33.55 2.89
C TYR A 202 20.35 -34.95 2.42
N GLU A 203 21.45 -35.08 1.69
CA GLU A 203 22.02 -36.40 1.35
C GLU A 203 22.50 -37.12 2.60
N ALA A 204 23.24 -36.41 3.45
CA ALA A 204 23.68 -36.91 4.74
C ALA A 204 22.52 -37.35 5.63
N ARG A 205 21.43 -36.54 5.66
CA ARG A 205 20.20 -36.87 6.39
C ARG A 205 19.64 -38.22 5.92
N ARG A 206 19.48 -38.41 4.62
CA ARG A 206 18.95 -39.67 4.06
C ARG A 206 19.84 -40.85 4.39
N ALA A 207 21.14 -40.71 4.21
CA ALA A 207 22.09 -41.78 4.51
C ALA A 207 22.13 -42.11 6.01
N LEU A 208 22.13 -41.09 6.85
CA LEU A 208 22.13 -41.26 8.32
C LEU A 208 20.86 -41.97 8.81
N VAL A 209 19.68 -41.57 8.32
CA VAL A 209 18.40 -42.20 8.70
C VAL A 209 18.39 -43.68 8.31
N ALA A 210 18.88 -44.03 7.12
CA ALA A 210 18.99 -45.43 6.68
C ALA A 210 19.97 -46.25 7.58
N ASP A 211 21.05 -45.65 8.00
CA ASP A 211 21.99 -46.30 8.91
C ASP A 211 21.40 -46.45 10.34
N LEU A 212 20.69 -45.45 10.84
CA LEU A 212 19.98 -45.52 12.13
C LEU A 212 18.93 -46.63 12.12
N GLU A 213 18.20 -46.80 11.04
CA GLU A 213 17.25 -47.92 10.85
C GLU A 213 17.97 -49.28 10.83
N THR A 214 19.03 -49.39 10.05
CA THR A 214 19.83 -50.64 9.90
C THR A 214 20.40 -51.11 11.23
N HIS A 215 20.83 -50.16 12.08
CA HIS A 215 21.40 -50.47 13.40
C HIS A 215 20.37 -50.50 14.53
N GLY A 216 19.09 -50.33 14.25
CA GLY A 216 17.99 -50.42 15.23
C GLY A 216 17.87 -49.20 16.15
N TYR A 217 18.49 -48.08 15.80
CA TYR A 217 18.37 -46.82 16.55
C TYR A 217 17.15 -45.97 16.12
N LEU A 218 16.60 -46.16 14.94
CA LEU A 218 15.39 -45.48 14.50
C LEU A 218 14.16 -46.18 15.09
N VAL A 219 13.35 -45.43 15.85
CA VAL A 219 12.10 -45.93 16.47
C VAL A 219 10.93 -45.77 15.52
N GLY A 220 10.85 -44.63 14.86
CA GLY A 220 9.76 -44.30 13.98
C GLY A 220 9.97 -42.95 13.27
N VAL A 221 9.11 -42.67 12.30
CA VAL A 221 9.07 -41.42 11.56
C VAL A 221 7.64 -40.95 11.52
N GLU A 222 7.37 -39.73 12.00
CA GLU A 222 6.04 -39.13 12.03
C GLU A 222 6.02 -37.86 11.15
N PRO A 223 5.02 -37.70 10.27
CA PRO A 223 4.84 -36.47 9.53
C PRO A 223 4.64 -35.28 10.48
N HIS A 224 5.36 -34.21 10.26
CA HIS A 224 5.30 -33.00 11.08
C HIS A 224 5.45 -31.72 10.24
N ALA A 225 4.41 -30.88 10.25
CA ALA A 225 4.49 -29.57 9.64
C ALA A 225 5.17 -28.60 10.60
N HIS A 226 6.16 -27.87 10.12
CA HIS A 226 6.87 -26.88 10.93
C HIS A 226 7.32 -25.68 10.08
N ASN A 227 7.57 -24.56 10.75
CA ASN A 227 8.05 -23.36 10.10
C ASN A 227 9.53 -23.48 9.76
N VAL A 228 9.84 -23.33 8.47
CA VAL A 228 11.22 -23.38 7.96
C VAL A 228 11.64 -21.99 7.50
N GLY A 229 12.76 -21.48 8.01
CA GLY A 229 13.33 -20.22 7.60
C GLY A 229 14.06 -20.34 6.27
N THR A 230 13.85 -19.40 5.36
CA THR A 230 14.52 -19.31 4.06
C THR A 230 15.17 -17.94 3.88
N CYS A 231 16.24 -17.90 3.11
CA CYS A 231 16.92 -16.65 2.75
C CYS A 231 16.01 -15.79 1.87
N TYR A 232 15.75 -14.55 2.25
CA TYR A 232 14.89 -13.61 1.50
C TYR A 232 15.36 -13.36 0.06
N ARG A 233 16.67 -13.61 -0.23
CA ARG A 233 17.29 -13.35 -1.54
C ARG A 233 17.24 -14.54 -2.50
N CYS A 234 17.59 -15.75 -2.02
CA CYS A 234 17.71 -16.93 -2.86
C CYS A 234 16.72 -18.04 -2.51
N HIS A 235 15.93 -17.87 -1.47
CA HIS A 235 14.91 -18.81 -0.95
C HIS A 235 15.46 -20.18 -0.52
N THR A 236 16.80 -20.30 -0.39
CA THR A 236 17.43 -21.50 0.19
C THR A 236 17.16 -21.54 1.69
N THR A 237 16.87 -22.72 2.23
CA THR A 237 16.72 -22.95 3.67
C THR A 237 17.98 -22.51 4.40
N VAL A 238 17.83 -21.62 5.38
CA VAL A 238 18.92 -21.12 6.21
C VAL A 238 19.38 -22.17 7.22
N GLU A 239 20.66 -22.10 7.60
CA GLU A 239 21.23 -22.93 8.65
C GLU A 239 21.57 -22.05 9.86
N PRO A 240 20.95 -22.30 11.03
CA PRO A 240 21.49 -21.77 12.27
C PRO A 240 22.87 -22.40 12.51
N ILE A 241 23.92 -21.58 12.55
CA ILE A 241 25.29 -22.02 12.84
C ILE A 241 26.01 -21.03 13.74
N THR A 242 26.94 -21.50 14.52
CA THR A 242 27.86 -20.63 15.27
C THR A 242 28.93 -20.07 14.37
N SER A 243 29.18 -18.76 14.46
CA SER A 243 30.19 -18.05 13.69
C SER A 243 30.70 -16.83 14.45
N ASP A 244 31.95 -16.44 14.18
CA ASP A 244 32.52 -15.19 14.66
C ASP A 244 32.02 -14.04 13.77
N GLN A 245 31.22 -13.18 14.34
CA GLN A 245 30.58 -12.08 13.60
C GLN A 245 30.63 -10.77 14.41
N TRP A 246 30.33 -9.66 13.76
CA TRP A 246 30.19 -8.36 14.39
C TRP A 246 28.72 -8.10 14.71
N PHE A 247 28.47 -7.60 15.93
CA PHE A 247 27.14 -7.37 16.45
C PHE A 247 26.99 -5.97 17.03
N VAL A 248 25.76 -5.43 16.93
CA VAL A 248 25.31 -4.26 17.69
C VAL A 248 24.45 -4.74 18.86
N LYS A 249 24.77 -4.28 20.07
CA LYS A 249 23.94 -4.48 21.27
C LYS A 249 22.67 -3.68 21.14
N MET A 250 21.54 -4.34 20.95
CA MET A 250 20.27 -3.65 20.66
C MET A 250 19.56 -3.14 21.91
N ALA A 251 19.63 -3.82 23.04
CA ALA A 251 18.85 -3.44 24.22
C ALA A 251 19.03 -1.97 24.68
N PRO A 252 20.25 -1.38 24.72
CA PRO A 252 20.42 0.03 25.07
C PRO A 252 19.85 1.00 24.02
N LEU A 253 19.87 0.62 22.75
CA LEU A 253 19.36 1.44 21.62
C LEU A 253 17.84 1.33 21.47
N ALA A 254 17.27 0.17 21.77
CA ALA A 254 15.85 -0.10 21.67
C ALA A 254 15.03 0.70 22.69
N LYS A 255 15.53 0.85 23.91
CA LYS A 255 14.79 1.55 24.98
C LYS A 255 14.39 2.98 24.60
N PRO A 256 15.30 3.91 24.24
CA PRO A 256 14.93 5.25 23.83
C PRO A 256 14.08 5.24 22.51
N ALA A 257 14.31 4.30 21.62
CA ALA A 257 13.56 4.17 20.38
C ALA A 257 12.10 3.73 20.62
N LEU A 258 11.83 2.95 21.66
CA LEU A 258 10.48 2.63 22.13
C LEU A 258 9.80 3.86 22.77
N GLU A 259 10.51 4.61 23.58
CA GLU A 259 9.99 5.77 24.29
C GLU A 259 9.48 6.83 23.33
N VAL A 260 10.21 7.17 22.26
CA VAL A 260 9.81 8.22 21.30
C VAL A 260 8.57 7.87 20.48
N VAL A 261 8.24 6.59 20.34
CA VAL A 261 6.99 6.15 19.69
C VAL A 261 5.85 6.11 20.71
N LYS A 262 6.11 5.64 21.94
CA LYS A 262 5.11 5.58 23.01
C LYS A 262 4.66 6.97 23.47
N ASP A 263 5.55 7.96 23.48
CA ASP A 263 5.24 9.36 23.87
C ASP A 263 4.75 10.23 22.70
N GLY A 264 4.77 9.70 21.48
CA GLY A 264 4.23 10.36 20.29
C GLY A 264 5.16 11.36 19.61
N ARG A 265 6.46 11.44 19.97
CA ARG A 265 7.46 12.21 19.21
C ARG A 265 7.64 11.66 17.80
N VAL A 266 7.52 10.36 17.63
CA VAL A 266 7.42 9.68 16.34
C VAL A 266 6.05 9.01 16.23
N LYS A 267 5.25 9.41 15.26
CA LYS A 267 3.90 8.88 15.02
C LYS A 267 3.88 8.01 13.77
N PHE A 268 3.10 6.94 13.78
CA PHE A 268 2.81 6.14 12.60
C PHE A 268 1.43 6.50 12.03
N ALA A 269 1.36 6.74 10.75
CA ALA A 269 0.14 6.89 10.00
C ALA A 269 0.02 5.75 8.96
N PRO A 270 -0.92 4.80 9.10
CA PRO A 270 -1.91 4.68 10.19
C PRO A 270 -1.31 4.14 11.51
N GLU A 271 -1.95 4.49 12.61
CA GLU A 271 -1.49 4.20 13.98
C GLU A 271 -1.29 2.71 14.28
N ARG A 272 -2.03 1.82 13.60
CA ARG A 272 -1.90 0.36 13.80
C ARG A 272 -0.46 -0.17 13.67
N PHE A 273 0.37 0.48 12.88
CA PHE A 273 1.77 0.08 12.67
C PHE A 273 2.69 0.42 13.85
N SER A 274 2.29 1.33 14.75
CA SER A 274 3.03 1.59 15.97
C SER A 274 3.08 0.36 16.89
N LYS A 275 1.97 -0.40 16.95
CA LYS A 275 1.91 -1.66 17.74
C LYS A 275 2.85 -2.72 17.18
N ILE A 276 2.94 -2.82 15.85
CA ILE A 276 3.84 -3.75 15.17
C ILE A 276 5.30 -3.38 15.45
N TYR A 277 5.63 -2.08 15.34
CA TYR A 277 6.96 -1.55 15.68
C TYR A 277 7.32 -1.84 17.15
N ILE A 278 6.44 -1.49 18.10
CA ILE A 278 6.65 -1.66 19.54
C ILE A 278 6.91 -3.13 19.86
N ASN A 279 6.04 -4.04 19.41
CA ASN A 279 6.20 -5.47 19.65
C ASN A 279 7.54 -6.02 19.14
N TRP A 280 7.98 -5.59 17.97
CA TRP A 280 9.25 -6.01 17.42
C TRP A 280 10.45 -5.47 18.23
N MET A 281 10.41 -4.17 18.60
CA MET A 281 11.48 -3.52 19.35
C MET A 281 11.60 -4.04 20.80
N GLU A 282 10.49 -4.47 21.41
CA GLU A 282 10.51 -5.08 22.76
C GLU A 282 11.17 -6.46 22.76
N ASN A 283 11.18 -7.15 21.63
CA ASN A 283 11.76 -8.48 21.45
C ASN A 283 13.02 -8.51 20.58
N VAL A 284 13.62 -7.35 20.32
CA VAL A 284 14.77 -7.27 19.43
C VAL A 284 16.03 -7.90 20.05
N HIS A 285 16.71 -8.75 19.27
CA HIS A 285 17.99 -9.36 19.62
C HIS A 285 19.16 -8.53 19.08
N ASP A 286 20.39 -8.85 19.54
CA ASP A 286 21.59 -8.21 19.04
C ASP A 286 21.70 -8.39 17.52
N TRP A 287 21.96 -7.30 16.82
CA TRP A 287 21.95 -7.27 15.37
C TRP A 287 23.30 -7.67 14.79
N CYS A 288 23.36 -8.78 14.06
CA CYS A 288 24.52 -9.19 13.29
C CYS A 288 24.71 -8.24 12.10
N ILE A 289 25.81 -7.50 12.08
CA ILE A 289 26.08 -6.44 11.08
C ILE A 289 27.16 -6.82 10.06
N SER A 290 27.86 -7.93 10.20
CA SER A 290 28.86 -8.39 9.23
C SER A 290 28.25 -9.25 8.12
N ARG A 291 28.74 -9.06 6.91
CA ARG A 291 28.37 -9.83 5.73
C ARG A 291 29.60 -10.22 4.94
N GLN A 292 29.64 -11.46 4.47
CA GLN A 292 30.72 -12.03 3.65
C GLN A 292 30.43 -11.75 2.17
N LEU A 293 30.36 -10.46 1.84
CA LEU A 293 30.05 -9.97 0.49
C LEU A 293 31.22 -9.16 -0.07
N TRP A 294 31.37 -9.16 -1.35
CA TRP A 294 32.43 -8.39 -2.01
C TRP A 294 32.10 -6.88 -2.11
N TRP A 295 30.81 -6.52 -2.31
CA TRP A 295 30.36 -5.15 -2.42
C TRP A 295 29.67 -4.68 -1.14
N GLY A 296 30.24 -3.67 -0.50
CA GLY A 296 29.71 -3.10 0.75
C GLY A 296 30.71 -2.15 1.42
N HIS A 297 30.28 -1.46 2.48
CA HIS A 297 31.17 -0.71 3.35
C HIS A 297 32.02 -1.69 4.17
N ARG A 298 33.31 -1.67 3.98
CA ARG A 298 34.21 -2.52 4.75
C ARG A 298 34.23 -2.13 6.23
N ILE A 299 34.22 -3.13 7.10
CA ILE A 299 34.32 -2.92 8.54
C ILE A 299 35.68 -2.27 8.86
N PRO A 300 35.71 -1.13 9.61
CA PRO A 300 36.93 -0.38 9.88
C PRO A 300 37.73 -0.97 11.07
N ALA A 301 37.92 -2.29 11.07
CA ALA A 301 38.73 -3.04 12.00
C ALA A 301 39.98 -3.56 11.28
N PHE A 302 41.14 -3.43 11.93
CA PHE A 302 42.46 -3.72 11.37
C PHE A 302 43.19 -4.69 12.29
N TYR A 303 43.70 -5.79 11.75
CA TYR A 303 44.39 -6.86 12.49
C TYR A 303 45.85 -6.86 12.19
N CYS A 304 46.69 -6.78 13.22
CA CYS A 304 48.10 -6.96 13.09
C CYS A 304 48.45 -8.47 13.02
N ARG A 305 49.12 -8.87 11.94
CA ARG A 305 49.52 -10.27 11.74
C ARG A 305 50.69 -10.72 12.64
N ASP A 306 51.42 -9.77 13.23
CA ASP A 306 52.56 -10.10 14.06
C ASP A 306 52.23 -10.20 15.56
N CYS A 307 51.36 -9.34 16.09
CA CYS A 307 51.04 -9.36 17.52
C CYS A 307 49.57 -9.66 17.85
N GLY A 308 48.75 -9.88 16.83
CA GLY A 308 47.32 -10.18 17.00
C GLY A 308 46.44 -9.00 17.45
N GLU A 309 47.00 -7.79 17.58
CA GLU A 309 46.23 -6.61 17.97
C GLU A 309 45.17 -6.27 16.95
N MET A 310 43.97 -5.98 17.43
CA MET A 310 42.85 -5.46 16.63
C MET A 310 42.68 -3.98 16.95
N THR A 311 42.68 -3.15 15.91
CA THR A 311 42.48 -1.70 16.02
C THR A 311 41.23 -1.31 15.22
N VAL A 312 40.27 -0.64 15.86
CA VAL A 312 39.12 -0.02 15.17
C VAL A 312 39.42 1.45 15.01
N SER A 313 39.31 1.98 13.78
CA SER A 313 39.77 3.34 13.47
C SER A 313 38.93 4.04 12.42
N ARG A 314 38.82 5.38 12.57
CA ARG A 314 38.22 6.27 11.57
C ARG A 314 39.04 6.40 10.30
N GLU A 315 40.37 6.23 10.45
CA GLU A 315 41.34 6.27 9.34
C GLU A 315 41.88 4.88 9.07
N ASP A 316 42.46 4.70 7.89
CA ASP A 316 43.14 3.43 7.55
C ASP A 316 44.42 3.24 8.36
N VAL A 317 44.52 2.09 9.02
CA VAL A 317 45.68 1.73 9.84
C VAL A 317 46.68 0.95 9.00
N THR A 318 47.81 1.56 8.70
CA THR A 318 48.89 0.93 7.92
C THR A 318 50.06 0.46 8.81
N VAL A 319 50.11 0.91 10.06
CA VAL A 319 51.11 0.55 11.06
C VAL A 319 50.41 0.18 12.35
N CYS A 320 50.75 -0.97 12.92
CA CYS A 320 50.19 -1.42 14.18
C CYS A 320 50.57 -0.47 15.33
N PRO A 321 49.60 0.13 16.05
CA PRO A 321 49.90 1.07 17.13
C PRO A 321 50.58 0.40 18.34
N LYS A 322 50.49 -0.93 18.48
CA LYS A 322 51.05 -1.68 19.59
C LYS A 322 52.46 -2.13 19.36
N CYS A 323 52.80 -2.66 18.17
CA CYS A 323 54.09 -3.27 17.93
C CYS A 323 54.89 -2.61 16.77
N GLY A 324 54.33 -1.61 16.09
CA GLY A 324 54.99 -0.93 14.99
C GLY A 324 55.05 -1.72 13.67
N SER A 325 54.41 -2.87 13.57
CA SER A 325 54.44 -3.69 12.35
C SER A 325 53.61 -3.07 11.23
N HIS A 326 54.10 -3.18 9.98
CA HIS A 326 53.37 -2.84 8.77
C HIS A 326 52.50 -3.99 8.24
N ARG A 327 52.48 -5.15 8.90
CA ARG A 327 51.66 -6.31 8.52
C ARG A 327 50.27 -6.20 9.14
N VAL A 328 49.55 -5.18 8.70
CA VAL A 328 48.18 -4.89 9.14
C VAL A 328 47.21 -5.16 8.00
N GLU A 329 46.16 -5.92 8.27
CA GLU A 329 45.12 -6.25 7.32
C GLU A 329 43.77 -5.78 7.85
N GLN A 330 43.01 -5.11 6.98
CA GLN A 330 41.63 -4.72 7.31
C GLN A 330 40.71 -5.93 7.27
N GLU A 331 39.68 -5.94 8.11
CA GLU A 331 38.58 -6.89 8.08
C GLU A 331 38.05 -7.09 6.65
N SER A 332 37.86 -8.33 6.25
CA SER A 332 37.37 -8.67 4.89
C SER A 332 35.88 -8.51 4.76
N ASP A 333 35.15 -8.65 5.86
CA ASP A 333 33.71 -8.53 5.87
C ASP A 333 33.26 -7.08 5.64
N VAL A 334 32.09 -6.95 5.07
CA VAL A 334 31.42 -5.67 4.89
C VAL A 334 30.24 -5.54 5.85
N LEU A 335 29.78 -4.32 6.05
CA LEU A 335 28.60 -4.04 6.85
C LEU A 335 27.31 -4.42 6.11
N ASP A 336 26.33 -4.86 6.87
CA ASP A 336 24.95 -4.99 6.41
C ASP A 336 24.49 -3.70 5.72
N THR A 337 23.83 -3.84 4.57
CA THR A 337 23.25 -2.72 3.81
C THR A 337 22.39 -1.79 4.69
N TRP A 338 21.66 -2.37 5.62
CA TRP A 338 20.79 -1.61 6.51
C TRP A 338 21.55 -0.77 7.55
N PHE A 339 22.83 -1.04 7.78
CA PHE A 339 23.66 -0.20 8.63
C PHE A 339 23.86 1.20 8.03
N SER A 340 24.23 1.28 6.75
CA SER A 340 24.36 2.56 6.05
C SER A 340 23.00 3.21 5.77
N SER A 341 21.97 2.40 5.44
CA SER A 341 20.61 2.89 5.20
C SER A 341 19.97 3.54 6.43
N ALA A 342 20.33 3.08 7.64
CA ALA A 342 19.86 3.67 8.90
C ALA A 342 20.33 5.11 9.12
N LEU A 343 21.41 5.52 8.47
CA LEU A 343 22.03 6.84 8.64
C LEU A 343 21.47 7.88 7.67
N TRP A 344 20.62 7.47 6.71
CA TRP A 344 20.16 8.29 5.61
C TRP A 344 19.59 9.66 6.03
N PRO A 345 18.79 9.79 7.11
CA PRO A 345 18.22 11.07 7.51
C PRO A 345 19.23 12.15 7.85
N PHE A 346 20.47 11.80 8.23
CA PHE A 346 21.49 12.75 8.62
C PHE A 346 22.79 12.63 7.83
N SER A 347 23.19 11.44 7.37
CA SER A 347 24.40 11.27 6.56
C SER A 347 24.31 12.00 5.21
N THR A 348 23.12 12.02 4.59
CA THR A 348 22.89 12.72 3.33
C THR A 348 22.94 14.24 3.47
N LEU A 349 22.71 14.75 4.67
CA LEU A 349 22.77 16.17 5.01
C LEU A 349 24.17 16.62 5.45
N GLY A 350 25.16 15.72 5.39
CA GLY A 350 26.57 16.01 5.60
C GLY A 350 27.12 15.64 6.97
N TRP A 351 26.33 15.01 7.85
CA TRP A 351 26.89 14.51 9.13
C TRP A 351 28.06 13.53 8.86
N PRO A 352 29.15 13.54 9.64
CA PRO A 352 29.31 14.16 10.98
C PRO A 352 29.62 15.67 10.98
N GLU A 353 29.75 16.31 9.84
CA GLU A 353 29.99 17.75 9.77
C GLU A 353 28.70 18.53 10.16
N LYS A 354 28.90 19.71 10.81
CA LYS A 354 27.80 20.62 11.14
C LYS A 354 27.43 21.51 9.95
N THR A 355 26.74 20.93 8.97
CA THR A 355 26.34 21.65 7.76
C THR A 355 25.09 22.50 7.96
N ALA A 356 24.87 23.49 7.08
CA ALA A 356 23.64 24.28 7.05
C ALA A 356 22.42 23.41 6.69
N ASP A 357 22.59 22.43 5.79
CA ASP A 357 21.52 21.48 5.43
C ASP A 357 21.11 20.62 6.62
N LEU A 358 22.07 20.11 7.41
CA LEU A 358 21.77 19.35 8.61
C LEU A 358 21.00 20.20 9.65
N ALA A 359 21.43 21.44 9.86
CA ALA A 359 20.75 22.34 10.78
C ALA A 359 19.34 22.75 10.35
N LYS A 360 19.09 22.78 9.02
CA LYS A 360 17.79 23.14 8.44
C LYS A 360 16.81 21.98 8.37
N TYR A 361 17.25 20.80 7.93
CA TYR A 361 16.38 19.71 7.49
C TYR A 361 16.31 18.53 8.45
N TYR A 362 17.13 18.48 9.51
CA TYR A 362 17.03 17.47 10.55
C TYR A 362 16.42 18.06 11.84
N PRO A 363 15.40 17.43 12.46
CA PRO A 363 14.61 16.29 11.99
C PRO A 363 13.80 16.57 10.73
N THR A 364 13.51 15.52 9.93
CA THR A 364 12.58 15.64 8.80
C THR A 364 11.14 15.58 9.26
N SER A 365 10.20 16.04 8.43
CA SER A 365 8.78 16.08 8.80
C SER A 365 8.12 14.70 8.70
N VAL A 366 8.23 14.06 7.54
CA VAL A 366 7.56 12.80 7.22
C VAL A 366 8.49 11.86 6.49
N LEU A 367 8.59 10.61 6.98
CA LEU A 367 9.15 9.49 6.25
C LEU A 367 8.02 8.70 5.59
N VAL A 368 8.10 8.47 4.28
CA VAL A 368 7.13 7.64 3.53
C VAL A 368 7.76 6.33 3.15
N THR A 369 7.14 5.21 3.51
CA THR A 369 7.68 3.87 3.22
C THR A 369 6.58 2.80 3.20
N GLY A 370 6.89 1.62 2.62
CA GLY A 370 6.06 0.43 2.74
C GLY A 370 6.13 -0.20 4.14
N TYR A 371 5.10 -0.95 4.50
CA TYR A 371 5.06 -1.65 5.79
C TYR A 371 6.11 -2.77 5.91
N ASP A 372 6.56 -3.32 4.80
CA ASP A 372 7.48 -4.46 4.73
C ASP A 372 8.92 -4.13 5.16
N ILE A 373 9.27 -2.84 5.26
CA ILE A 373 10.60 -2.40 5.70
C ILE A 373 10.59 -1.58 7.00
N ILE A 374 9.54 -1.69 7.81
CA ILE A 374 9.50 -1.04 9.14
C ILE A 374 10.69 -1.48 9.99
N PHE A 375 10.95 -2.78 10.05
CA PHE A 375 12.04 -3.35 10.87
C PHE A 375 13.41 -3.12 10.25
N PHE A 376 13.50 -3.17 8.93
CA PHE A 376 14.75 -3.01 8.20
C PHE A 376 15.23 -1.57 8.20
N TRP A 377 14.33 -0.63 8.02
CA TRP A 377 14.69 0.76 7.77
C TRP A 377 14.20 1.73 8.83
N VAL A 378 12.90 1.75 9.10
CA VAL A 378 12.31 2.74 10.03
C VAL A 378 12.89 2.61 11.43
N ALA A 379 12.86 1.40 12.01
CA ALA A 379 13.38 1.16 13.36
C ALA A 379 14.87 1.52 13.47
N ARG A 380 15.64 1.14 12.44
CA ARG A 380 17.08 1.43 12.40
C ARG A 380 17.39 2.91 12.27
N MET A 381 16.62 3.67 11.49
CA MET A 381 16.77 5.13 11.44
C MET A 381 16.43 5.79 12.78
N ILE A 382 15.39 5.33 13.47
CA ILE A 382 14.98 5.90 14.76
C ILE A 382 16.09 5.74 15.81
N PHE A 383 16.56 4.51 16.04
CA PHE A 383 17.59 4.34 17.06
C PHE A 383 18.95 4.95 16.67
N SER A 384 19.30 4.92 15.37
CA SER A 384 20.54 5.55 14.90
C SER A 384 20.48 7.09 15.01
N GLY A 385 19.34 7.70 14.68
CA GLY A 385 19.12 9.13 14.84
C GLY A 385 19.22 9.56 16.31
N LEU A 386 18.53 8.87 17.20
CA LEU A 386 18.60 9.13 18.64
C LEU A 386 20.03 8.98 19.19
N GLU A 387 20.74 7.95 18.78
CA GLU A 387 22.09 7.66 19.29
C GLU A 387 23.14 8.64 18.77
N GLN A 388 23.08 9.05 17.49
CA GLN A 388 24.10 9.89 16.86
C GLN A 388 23.76 11.38 16.89
N MET A 389 22.49 11.73 16.80
CA MET A 389 22.01 13.12 16.71
C MET A 389 21.39 13.62 18.03
N GLY A 390 21.00 12.71 18.94
CA GLY A 390 20.31 13.04 20.18
C GLY A 390 18.84 13.46 20.00
N ASP A 391 18.28 13.33 18.78
CA ASP A 391 16.90 13.67 18.48
C ASP A 391 16.31 12.69 17.44
N VAL A 392 14.97 12.69 17.34
CA VAL A 392 14.25 11.83 16.38
C VAL A 392 14.61 12.18 14.93
N PRO A 393 14.73 11.21 14.02
CA PRO A 393 15.08 11.50 12.63
C PRO A 393 13.92 12.10 11.83
N PHE A 394 12.68 11.87 12.24
CA PHE A 394 11.44 12.36 11.64
C PHE A 394 10.29 12.31 12.65
N HIS A 395 9.26 13.12 12.43
CA HIS A 395 8.10 13.18 13.34
C HIS A 395 6.98 12.19 12.96
N THR A 396 6.80 11.92 11.69
CA THR A 396 5.75 11.01 11.20
C THR A 396 6.32 9.97 10.26
N VAL A 397 5.87 8.72 10.43
CA VAL A 397 6.10 7.61 9.50
C VAL A 397 4.80 7.33 8.78
N PHE A 398 4.70 7.74 7.52
CA PHE A 398 3.56 7.46 6.68
C PHE A 398 3.77 6.12 5.95
N ILE A 399 2.94 5.14 6.28
CA ILE A 399 3.02 3.79 5.73
C ILE A 399 2.04 3.63 4.59
N HIS A 400 2.56 3.30 3.41
CA HIS A 400 1.76 2.91 2.24
C HIS A 400 1.71 1.39 2.08
N GLY A 401 0.69 0.90 1.36
CA GLY A 401 0.61 -0.49 0.93
C GLY A 401 1.49 -0.78 -0.30
N LEU A 402 1.57 -2.04 -0.67
CA LEU A 402 2.30 -2.48 -1.86
C LEU A 402 1.36 -2.62 -3.07
N VAL A 403 1.87 -2.33 -4.25
CA VAL A 403 1.17 -2.64 -5.50
C VAL A 403 1.38 -4.11 -5.81
N ARG A 404 0.28 -4.83 -5.96
CA ARG A 404 0.25 -6.26 -6.32
C ARG A 404 -0.20 -6.44 -7.77
N ASP A 405 0.10 -7.58 -8.36
CA ASP A 405 -0.42 -7.92 -9.69
C ASP A 405 -1.95 -8.06 -9.70
N ALA A 406 -2.54 -8.25 -10.86
CA ALA A 406 -3.99 -8.40 -11.04
C ALA A 406 -4.58 -9.59 -10.24
N GLN A 407 -3.78 -10.62 -9.94
CA GLN A 407 -4.15 -11.76 -9.11
C GLN A 407 -3.94 -11.52 -7.61
N GLY A 408 -3.39 -10.37 -7.22
CA GLY A 408 -3.12 -10.01 -5.83
C GLY A 408 -1.81 -10.57 -5.27
N ARG A 409 -0.91 -11.11 -6.12
CA ARG A 409 0.40 -11.63 -5.71
C ARG A 409 1.41 -10.49 -5.60
N LYS A 410 2.34 -10.59 -4.66
CA LYS A 410 3.47 -9.65 -4.55
C LYS A 410 4.29 -9.70 -5.84
N MET A 411 4.60 -8.53 -6.41
CA MET A 411 5.47 -8.45 -7.58
C MET A 411 6.90 -8.80 -7.20
N SER A 412 7.52 -9.70 -7.97
CA SER A 412 8.91 -10.09 -7.76
C SER A 412 9.60 -10.41 -9.10
N LYS A 413 10.94 -10.27 -9.11
CA LYS A 413 11.75 -10.61 -10.28
C LYS A 413 11.65 -12.11 -10.63
N SER A 414 11.55 -12.96 -9.61
CA SER A 414 11.46 -14.41 -9.77
C SER A 414 10.15 -14.87 -10.40
N LEU A 415 9.04 -14.15 -10.15
CA LEU A 415 7.74 -14.45 -10.75
C LEU A 415 7.55 -13.79 -12.12
N GLY A 416 8.42 -12.85 -12.51
CA GLY A 416 8.31 -12.13 -13.78
C GLY A 416 7.01 -11.31 -13.92
N ASN A 417 6.33 -11.01 -12.81
CA ASN A 417 5.06 -10.28 -12.76
C ASN A 417 5.22 -8.79 -12.44
N GLY A 418 6.45 -8.28 -12.48
CA GLY A 418 6.72 -6.85 -12.29
C GLY A 418 6.21 -6.03 -13.47
N ILE A 419 5.60 -4.88 -13.17
CA ILE A 419 5.10 -3.92 -14.16
C ILE A 419 6.09 -2.75 -14.22
N ASP A 420 6.65 -2.47 -15.40
CA ASP A 420 7.52 -1.30 -15.58
C ASP A 420 6.63 -0.05 -15.66
N PRO A 421 6.80 0.93 -14.74
CA PRO A 421 6.04 2.16 -14.77
C PRO A 421 6.22 2.96 -16.07
N LEU A 422 7.34 2.83 -16.77
CA LEU A 422 7.55 3.51 -18.04
C LEU A 422 6.61 3.01 -19.14
N GLU A 423 6.33 1.71 -19.20
CA GLU A 423 5.38 1.14 -20.16
C GLU A 423 3.96 1.66 -19.91
N ILE A 424 3.60 1.82 -18.63
CA ILE A 424 2.29 2.40 -18.24
C ILE A 424 2.24 3.89 -18.60
N ILE A 425 3.32 4.63 -18.35
CA ILE A 425 3.42 6.05 -18.72
C ILE A 425 3.29 6.24 -20.25
N ASP A 426 3.93 5.41 -21.04
CA ASP A 426 3.85 5.49 -22.50
C ASP A 426 2.44 5.20 -23.03
N ARG A 427 1.65 4.35 -22.35
CA ARG A 427 0.27 3.99 -22.76
C ARG A 427 -0.79 4.97 -22.24
N TYR A 428 -0.67 5.44 -21.02
CA TYR A 428 -1.73 6.19 -20.32
C TYR A 428 -1.32 7.60 -19.88
N GLY A 429 -0.01 7.89 -19.84
CA GLY A 429 0.55 9.14 -19.32
C GLY A 429 0.90 9.04 -17.83
N ALA A 430 1.88 9.86 -17.42
CA ALA A 430 2.36 9.89 -16.03
C ALA A 430 1.28 10.33 -15.04
N ASP A 431 0.50 11.35 -15.37
CA ASP A 431 -0.58 11.87 -14.52
C ASP A 431 -1.68 10.82 -14.27
N ALA A 432 -2.01 10.01 -15.28
CA ALA A 432 -2.98 8.93 -15.12
C ALA A 432 -2.45 7.84 -14.18
N LEU A 433 -1.18 7.45 -14.29
CA LEU A 433 -0.56 6.49 -13.38
C LEU A 433 -0.55 7.02 -11.94
N ARG A 434 -0.11 8.25 -11.72
CA ARG A 434 -0.07 8.90 -10.39
C ARG A 434 -1.45 9.00 -9.77
N PHE A 435 -2.44 9.44 -10.54
CA PHE A 435 -3.83 9.52 -10.11
C PHE A 435 -4.38 8.16 -9.69
N ALA A 436 -4.20 7.14 -10.53
CA ALA A 436 -4.69 5.79 -10.26
C ALA A 436 -4.03 5.14 -9.03
N LEU A 437 -2.71 5.39 -8.81
CA LEU A 437 -2.00 4.91 -7.63
C LEU A 437 -2.45 5.61 -6.33
N SER A 438 -2.96 6.82 -6.42
CA SER A 438 -3.42 7.60 -5.27
C SER A 438 -4.91 7.43 -4.99
N THR A 439 -5.70 6.94 -5.96
CA THR A 439 -7.17 6.84 -5.85
C THR A 439 -7.63 5.57 -5.14
N GLY A 440 -8.57 5.71 -4.21
CA GLY A 440 -9.25 4.59 -3.56
C GLY A 440 -8.36 3.74 -2.64
N ASN A 441 -7.24 4.29 -2.21
CA ASN A 441 -6.32 3.65 -1.26
C ASN A 441 -6.53 4.19 0.14
N SER A 442 -6.66 3.25 1.09
CA SER A 442 -6.48 3.57 2.51
C SER A 442 -5.00 3.37 2.88
N PRO A 443 -4.41 4.24 3.71
CA PRO A 443 -3.01 4.12 4.12
C PRO A 443 -2.67 2.73 4.68
N GLY A 444 -1.53 2.18 4.25
CA GLY A 444 -1.04 0.87 4.70
C GLY A 444 -1.75 -0.36 4.13
N ASN A 445 -2.70 -0.19 3.21
CA ASN A 445 -3.36 -1.30 2.54
C ASN A 445 -2.79 -1.52 1.13
N ASP A 446 -2.61 -2.79 0.76
CA ASP A 446 -2.17 -3.16 -0.57
C ASP A 446 -3.23 -2.83 -1.63
N MET A 447 -2.78 -2.49 -2.82
CA MET A 447 -3.64 -2.31 -3.98
C MET A 447 -3.30 -3.29 -5.09
N ARG A 448 -4.33 -3.73 -5.83
CA ARG A 448 -4.13 -4.49 -7.06
C ARG A 448 -4.01 -3.54 -8.24
N PHE A 449 -3.04 -3.81 -9.10
CA PHE A 449 -2.97 -3.13 -10.38
C PHE A 449 -4.20 -3.49 -11.24
N SER A 450 -4.81 -2.49 -11.89
CA SER A 450 -5.96 -2.65 -12.79
C SER A 450 -5.82 -1.70 -13.98
N GLU A 451 -5.96 -2.23 -15.18
CA GLU A 451 -5.95 -1.41 -16.41
C GLU A 451 -7.19 -0.52 -16.49
N GLU A 452 -8.35 -0.98 -15.98
CA GLU A 452 -9.58 -0.17 -15.95
C GLU A 452 -9.40 1.10 -15.10
N LYS A 453 -8.64 1.00 -13.98
CA LYS A 453 -8.31 2.19 -13.18
C LYS A 453 -7.41 3.16 -13.95
N MET A 454 -6.47 2.66 -14.74
CA MET A 454 -5.61 3.51 -15.59
C MET A 454 -6.44 4.22 -16.67
N GLU A 455 -7.37 3.52 -17.31
CA GLU A 455 -8.28 4.10 -18.29
C GLU A 455 -9.22 5.16 -17.67
N ALA A 456 -9.77 4.90 -16.50
CA ALA A 456 -10.60 5.87 -15.77
C ALA A 456 -9.81 7.14 -15.43
N ALA A 457 -8.56 6.98 -14.95
CA ALA A 457 -7.68 8.09 -14.65
C ALA A 457 -7.32 8.92 -15.90
N ARG A 458 -7.02 8.27 -17.02
CA ARG A 458 -6.82 8.95 -18.32
C ARG A 458 -8.07 9.70 -18.78
N ASN A 459 -9.25 9.10 -18.62
CA ASN A 459 -10.50 9.74 -18.98
C ASN A 459 -10.80 10.97 -18.12
N PHE A 460 -10.42 10.94 -16.83
CA PHE A 460 -10.47 12.10 -15.95
C PHE A 460 -9.55 13.22 -16.44
N ALA A 461 -8.29 12.90 -16.77
CA ALA A 461 -7.35 13.86 -17.34
C ALA A 461 -7.91 14.49 -18.63
N ASN A 462 -8.49 13.69 -19.52
CA ASN A 462 -9.13 14.17 -20.75
C ASN A 462 -10.34 15.07 -20.47
N LYS A 463 -11.17 14.76 -19.46
CA LYS A 463 -12.29 15.61 -19.06
C LYS A 463 -11.80 16.96 -18.54
N LEU A 464 -10.80 16.98 -17.68
CA LEU A 464 -10.16 18.21 -17.19
C LEU A 464 -9.61 19.05 -18.34
N TRP A 465 -8.87 18.43 -19.26
CA TRP A 465 -8.33 19.09 -20.45
C TRP A 465 -9.42 19.74 -21.30
N ASN A 466 -10.48 19.00 -21.62
CA ASN A 466 -11.58 19.50 -22.42
C ASN A 466 -12.36 20.63 -21.72
N ALA A 467 -12.57 20.53 -20.42
CA ALA A 467 -13.17 21.58 -19.62
C ALA A 467 -12.33 22.86 -19.64
N SER A 468 -11.01 22.72 -19.44
CA SER A 468 -10.04 23.83 -19.46
C SER A 468 -9.96 24.47 -20.86
N ARG A 469 -9.97 23.65 -21.91
CA ARG A 469 -10.05 24.15 -23.31
C ARG A 469 -11.33 24.93 -23.55
N PHE A 470 -12.48 24.44 -23.07
CA PHE A 470 -13.75 25.17 -23.18
C PHE A 470 -13.67 26.52 -22.46
N VAL A 471 -13.18 26.55 -21.21
CA VAL A 471 -13.00 27.80 -20.48
C VAL A 471 -12.12 28.76 -21.28
N ARG A 472 -10.92 28.35 -21.67
CA ARG A 472 -9.97 29.17 -22.42
C ARG A 472 -10.54 29.77 -23.71
N MET A 473 -11.31 28.97 -24.47
CA MET A 473 -11.94 29.44 -25.72
C MET A 473 -12.99 30.54 -25.51
N ASN A 474 -13.53 30.65 -24.30
CA ASN A 474 -14.54 31.65 -23.96
C ASN A 474 -13.98 32.87 -23.21
N LEU A 475 -12.69 32.87 -22.88
CA LEU A 475 -12.04 34.00 -22.21
C LEU A 475 -11.74 35.13 -23.20
N THR A 476 -11.93 36.36 -22.73
CA THR A 476 -11.58 37.61 -23.39
C THR A 476 -10.75 38.51 -22.46
N VAL A 477 -10.48 38.05 -21.24
CA VAL A 477 -9.70 38.73 -20.21
C VAL A 477 -8.24 38.27 -20.24
N ASP A 478 -7.28 39.18 -20.08
CA ASP A 478 -5.85 38.88 -20.01
C ASP A 478 -5.37 38.59 -18.59
N SER A 479 -6.15 39.02 -17.60
CA SER A 479 -5.94 38.70 -16.18
C SER A 479 -7.30 38.55 -15.51
N TYR A 480 -7.33 37.88 -14.34
CA TYR A 480 -8.57 37.73 -13.58
C TYR A 480 -8.41 38.22 -12.14
N ALA A 481 -9.53 38.66 -11.56
CA ALA A 481 -9.68 38.92 -10.15
C ALA A 481 -11.06 38.38 -9.70
N LEU A 482 -11.15 37.91 -8.48
CA LEU A 482 -12.44 37.47 -7.95
C LEU A 482 -13.36 38.71 -7.80
N PRO A 483 -14.57 38.70 -8.43
CA PRO A 483 -15.50 39.80 -8.30
C PRO A 483 -16.01 40.00 -6.86
N ALA A 484 -16.49 41.19 -6.55
CA ALA A 484 -17.11 41.48 -5.27
C ALA A 484 -18.41 40.64 -5.07
N ALA A 485 -18.77 40.34 -3.81
CA ALA A 485 -19.87 39.42 -3.51
C ALA A 485 -21.23 39.87 -4.03
N ASP A 486 -21.45 41.17 -4.19
CA ASP A 486 -22.69 41.76 -4.76
C ASP A 486 -22.73 41.70 -6.29
N GLU A 487 -21.61 41.51 -6.96
CA GLU A 487 -21.53 41.32 -8.39
C GLU A 487 -21.79 39.86 -8.82
N LEU A 488 -21.64 38.91 -7.88
CA LEU A 488 -21.76 37.48 -8.13
C LEU A 488 -23.18 37.03 -8.37
N ALA A 489 -23.41 36.28 -9.44
CA ALA A 489 -24.67 35.60 -9.69
C ALA A 489 -24.88 34.42 -8.71
N PRO A 490 -26.16 33.95 -8.52
CA PRO A 490 -26.42 32.82 -7.61
C PRO A 490 -25.60 31.57 -7.88
N GLU A 491 -25.38 31.20 -9.14
CA GLU A 491 -24.54 30.06 -9.54
C GLU A 491 -23.06 30.28 -9.26
N ASP A 492 -22.58 31.53 -9.29
CA ASP A 492 -21.19 31.86 -8.92
C ASP A 492 -20.97 31.69 -7.41
N LYS A 493 -21.90 32.17 -6.60
CA LYS A 493 -21.90 31.98 -5.16
C LYS A 493 -21.97 30.51 -4.77
N TRP A 494 -22.77 29.73 -5.48
CA TRP A 494 -22.89 28.28 -5.30
C TRP A 494 -21.59 27.56 -5.58
N ILE A 495 -20.94 27.80 -6.74
CA ILE A 495 -19.69 27.12 -7.08
C ILE A 495 -18.55 27.54 -6.15
N LEU A 496 -18.46 28.81 -5.75
CA LEU A 496 -17.46 29.29 -4.82
C LEU A 496 -17.61 28.63 -3.44
N THR A 497 -18.85 28.49 -2.96
CA THR A 497 -19.14 27.78 -1.71
C THR A 497 -18.75 26.30 -1.81
N ALA A 498 -19.10 25.64 -2.91
CA ALA A 498 -18.75 24.23 -3.14
C ALA A 498 -17.23 24.03 -3.26
N TYR A 499 -16.54 24.90 -3.99
CA TYR A 499 -15.08 24.91 -4.11
C TYR A 499 -14.41 25.08 -2.74
N ASN A 500 -14.84 26.10 -1.99
CA ASN A 500 -14.29 26.40 -0.69
C ASN A 500 -14.46 25.24 0.33
N LYS A 501 -15.62 24.59 0.30
CA LYS A 501 -15.85 23.36 1.06
C LYS A 501 -14.94 22.22 0.63
N THR A 502 -14.71 22.07 -0.66
CA THR A 502 -13.76 21.07 -1.20
C THR A 502 -12.33 21.36 -0.73
N VAL A 503 -11.89 22.63 -0.76
CA VAL A 503 -10.59 23.05 -0.23
C VAL A 503 -10.41 22.61 1.23
N ARG A 504 -11.41 22.87 2.07
CA ARG A 504 -11.37 22.44 3.49
C ARG A 504 -11.28 20.92 3.62
N THR A 505 -12.17 20.18 2.93
CA THR A 505 -12.18 18.72 2.97
C THR A 505 -10.84 18.12 2.52
N VAL A 506 -10.25 18.66 1.45
CA VAL A 506 -8.96 18.20 0.92
C VAL A 506 -7.83 18.49 1.91
N THR A 507 -7.80 19.69 2.49
CA THR A 507 -6.78 20.08 3.47
C THR A 507 -6.86 19.19 4.70
N ASP A 508 -8.06 19.04 5.27
CA ASP A 508 -8.29 18.19 6.45
C ASP A 508 -7.85 16.73 6.19
N ALA A 509 -8.20 16.19 5.01
CA ALA A 509 -7.82 14.83 4.63
C ALA A 509 -6.30 14.67 4.47
N LEU A 510 -5.62 15.63 3.83
CA LEU A 510 -4.17 15.61 3.68
C LEU A 510 -3.43 15.74 5.01
N ASP A 511 -3.91 16.58 5.92
CA ASP A 511 -3.36 16.74 7.27
C ASP A 511 -3.47 15.44 8.10
N HIS A 512 -4.45 14.59 7.78
CA HIS A 512 -4.62 13.27 8.38
C HIS A 512 -4.01 12.13 7.54
N TYR A 513 -3.24 12.44 6.49
CA TYR A 513 -2.65 11.45 5.56
C TYR A 513 -3.66 10.61 4.78
N GLU A 514 -4.90 11.04 4.67
CA GLU A 514 -5.98 10.39 3.93
C GLU A 514 -5.98 10.80 2.45
N VAL A 515 -4.86 10.53 1.77
CA VAL A 515 -4.58 10.96 0.39
C VAL A 515 -5.69 10.54 -0.59
N GLY A 516 -6.21 9.31 -0.45
CA GLY A 516 -7.29 8.81 -1.29
C GLY A 516 -8.62 9.56 -1.11
N VAL A 517 -8.92 10.00 0.12
CA VAL A 517 -10.12 10.80 0.44
C VAL A 517 -9.99 12.20 -0.17
N ALA A 518 -8.83 12.83 -0.02
CA ALA A 518 -8.54 14.13 -0.62
C ALA A 518 -8.75 14.09 -2.14
N LEU A 519 -8.19 13.08 -2.80
CA LEU A 519 -8.28 12.95 -4.25
C LEU A 519 -9.71 12.66 -4.73
N SER A 520 -10.48 11.85 -3.98
CA SER A 520 -11.90 11.62 -4.28
C SER A 520 -12.72 12.89 -4.19
N ALA A 521 -12.50 13.72 -3.16
CA ALA A 521 -13.18 15.01 -3.02
C ALA A 521 -12.89 15.96 -4.19
N ILE A 522 -11.63 15.98 -4.67
CA ILE A 522 -11.27 16.77 -5.86
C ILE A 522 -11.94 16.21 -7.11
N TYR A 523 -11.92 14.89 -7.29
CA TYR A 523 -12.56 14.22 -8.43
C TYR A 523 -14.04 14.55 -8.53
N ASP A 524 -14.79 14.36 -7.44
CA ASP A 524 -16.24 14.60 -7.38
C ASP A 524 -16.55 16.08 -7.65
N PHE A 525 -15.77 17.01 -7.10
CA PHE A 525 -15.92 18.42 -7.36
C PHE A 525 -15.69 18.76 -8.84
N VAL A 526 -14.61 18.25 -9.43
CA VAL A 526 -14.28 18.52 -10.84
C VAL A 526 -15.29 17.90 -11.77
N TRP A 527 -15.61 16.62 -11.56
CA TRP A 527 -16.46 15.87 -12.48
C TRP A 527 -17.94 16.26 -12.37
N ASP A 528 -18.49 16.16 -11.15
CA ASP A 528 -19.92 16.25 -10.92
C ASP A 528 -20.42 17.69 -10.69
N ILE A 529 -19.54 18.60 -10.21
CA ILE A 529 -19.95 19.95 -9.84
C ILE A 529 -19.46 20.97 -10.87
N PHE A 530 -18.15 21.03 -11.11
CA PHE A 530 -17.58 22.02 -12.02
C PHE A 530 -17.94 21.74 -13.48
N CYS A 531 -17.63 20.51 -13.97
CA CYS A 531 -17.84 20.17 -15.38
C CYS A 531 -19.31 19.95 -15.74
N ASP A 532 -20.05 19.21 -14.94
CA ASP A 532 -21.41 18.82 -15.30
C ASP A 532 -22.45 19.93 -15.02
N TRP A 533 -22.12 20.84 -14.09
CA TRP A 533 -23.07 21.90 -13.73
C TRP A 533 -22.54 23.29 -13.95
N TYR A 534 -21.47 23.71 -13.31
CA TYR A 534 -21.07 25.12 -13.33
C TYR A 534 -20.74 25.61 -14.75
N ILE A 535 -19.96 24.84 -15.48
CA ILE A 535 -19.70 25.17 -16.91
C ILE A 535 -20.98 25.29 -17.68
N GLU A 536 -21.95 24.41 -17.50
CA GLU A 536 -23.23 24.45 -18.22
C GLU A 536 -24.10 25.65 -17.78
N LEU A 537 -24.11 25.99 -16.49
CA LEU A 537 -24.86 27.14 -15.97
C LEU A 537 -24.31 28.47 -16.51
N THR A 538 -23.00 28.60 -16.72
CA THR A 538 -22.38 29.85 -17.20
C THR A 538 -22.51 30.07 -18.71
N LYS A 539 -22.84 29.05 -19.52
CA LYS A 539 -22.83 29.15 -20.99
C LYS A 539 -23.71 30.27 -21.56
N SER A 540 -24.83 30.58 -20.94
CA SER A 540 -25.71 31.69 -21.38
C SER A 540 -24.97 33.03 -21.27
N ARG A 541 -24.35 33.29 -20.14
CA ARG A 541 -23.58 34.53 -19.90
C ARG A 541 -22.31 34.60 -20.77
N LEU A 542 -21.67 33.45 -21.05
CA LEU A 542 -20.49 33.42 -21.93
C LEU A 542 -20.76 33.77 -23.38
N THR A 543 -22.02 33.64 -23.86
CA THR A 543 -22.40 34.07 -25.20
C THR A 543 -22.64 35.58 -25.33
N GLU A 544 -22.91 36.27 -24.24
CA GLU A 544 -23.17 37.71 -24.16
C GLU A 544 -21.91 38.53 -23.98
N LYS A 545 -20.95 38.42 -24.90
CA LYS A 545 -19.61 38.99 -24.81
C LYS A 545 -19.64 40.49 -24.46
N GLY A 546 -18.76 40.87 -23.52
CA GLY A 546 -18.56 42.25 -23.10
C GLY A 546 -19.56 42.79 -22.08
N THR A 547 -20.57 42.01 -21.68
CA THR A 547 -21.48 42.41 -20.59
C THR A 547 -20.82 42.21 -19.24
N ALA A 548 -21.28 42.91 -18.19
CA ALA A 548 -20.81 42.75 -16.82
C ALA A 548 -20.97 41.29 -16.37
N GLY A 549 -22.10 40.63 -16.61
CA GLY A 549 -22.35 39.23 -16.31
C GLY A 549 -21.37 38.27 -17.02
N ASN A 550 -20.98 38.58 -18.23
CA ASN A 550 -19.98 37.82 -18.99
C ASN A 550 -18.59 37.90 -18.32
N LEU A 551 -18.17 39.10 -17.96
CA LEU A 551 -16.87 39.33 -17.30
C LEU A 551 -16.82 38.66 -15.92
N VAL A 552 -17.89 38.76 -15.12
CA VAL A 552 -17.99 38.05 -13.83
C VAL A 552 -17.87 36.55 -14.04
N ALA A 553 -18.61 35.94 -14.99
CA ALA A 553 -18.49 34.51 -15.26
C ALA A 553 -17.10 34.06 -15.66
N GLN A 554 -16.40 34.83 -16.50
CA GLN A 554 -14.99 34.54 -16.88
C GLN A 554 -14.04 34.56 -15.68
N ASN A 555 -14.15 35.60 -14.84
CA ASN A 555 -13.32 35.76 -13.65
C ASN A 555 -13.52 34.60 -12.65
N VAL A 556 -14.77 34.21 -12.38
CA VAL A 556 -15.07 33.10 -11.47
C VAL A 556 -14.61 31.76 -12.07
N LEU A 557 -14.81 31.54 -13.39
CA LEU A 557 -14.28 30.35 -14.07
C LEU A 557 -12.76 30.22 -13.95
N CYS A 558 -12.00 31.33 -14.18
CA CYS A 558 -10.55 31.36 -14.02
C CYS A 558 -10.14 31.08 -12.58
N TYR A 559 -10.79 31.71 -11.60
CA TYR A 559 -10.51 31.53 -10.18
C TYR A 559 -10.70 30.07 -9.74
N VAL A 560 -11.87 29.50 -10.04
CA VAL A 560 -12.20 28.12 -9.64
C VAL A 560 -11.31 27.10 -10.37
N LEU A 561 -11.12 27.27 -11.69
CA LEU A 561 -10.26 26.38 -12.46
C LEU A 561 -8.81 26.41 -11.97
N THR A 562 -8.24 27.59 -11.73
CA THR A 562 -6.89 27.73 -11.15
C THR A 562 -6.81 27.06 -9.78
N GLY A 563 -7.84 27.21 -8.95
CA GLY A 563 -7.94 26.53 -7.66
C GLY A 563 -7.98 25.00 -7.80
N ILE A 564 -8.75 24.47 -8.75
CA ILE A 564 -8.77 23.03 -9.09
C ILE A 564 -7.37 22.55 -9.49
N LEU A 565 -6.67 23.27 -10.36
CA LEU A 565 -5.35 22.91 -10.82
C LEU A 565 -4.36 22.85 -9.65
N LYS A 566 -4.43 23.82 -8.73
CA LYS A 566 -3.58 23.83 -7.51
C LYS A 566 -3.87 22.66 -6.58
N LEU A 567 -5.14 22.31 -6.37
CA LEU A 567 -5.53 21.14 -5.57
C LEU A 567 -5.04 19.83 -6.19
N LEU A 568 -5.10 19.71 -7.52
CA LEU A 568 -4.70 18.50 -8.27
C LEU A 568 -3.19 18.40 -8.50
N HIS A 569 -2.44 19.51 -8.47
CA HIS A 569 -1.03 19.53 -8.89
C HIS A 569 -0.15 18.50 -8.17
N PRO A 570 -0.28 18.26 -6.85
CA PRO A 570 0.50 17.21 -6.18
C PRO A 570 0.26 15.81 -6.74
N PHE A 571 -0.87 15.56 -7.38
CA PHE A 571 -1.26 14.27 -7.95
C PHE A 571 -0.99 14.18 -9.46
N MET A 572 -1.26 15.25 -10.19
CA MET A 572 -1.21 15.31 -11.66
C MET A 572 -0.38 16.52 -12.12
N PRO A 573 0.96 16.52 -11.89
CA PRO A 573 1.78 17.71 -12.06
C PRO A 573 1.91 18.21 -13.51
N PHE A 574 1.88 17.31 -14.49
CA PHE A 574 2.15 17.71 -15.89
C PHE A 574 0.96 18.43 -16.52
N ILE A 575 -0.23 17.83 -16.49
CA ILE A 575 -1.42 18.44 -17.09
C ILE A 575 -1.83 19.73 -16.37
N THR A 576 -1.66 19.79 -15.05
CA THR A 576 -2.02 20.98 -14.29
C THR A 576 -1.11 22.16 -14.56
N GLU A 577 0.20 21.93 -14.70
CA GLU A 577 1.14 22.98 -15.12
C GLU A 577 0.83 23.46 -16.53
N GLU A 578 0.64 22.56 -17.50
CA GLU A 578 0.34 22.91 -18.90
C GLU A 578 -0.93 23.77 -19.02
N ILE A 579 -1.98 23.41 -18.28
CA ILE A 579 -3.22 24.19 -18.26
C ILE A 579 -2.99 25.52 -17.55
N TYR A 580 -2.28 25.54 -16.42
CA TYR A 580 -2.00 26.76 -15.67
C TYR A 580 -1.30 27.82 -16.53
N GLN A 581 -0.26 27.42 -17.23
CA GLN A 581 0.51 28.30 -18.14
C GLN A 581 -0.34 28.86 -19.30
N ALA A 582 -1.42 28.16 -19.66
CA ALA A 582 -2.30 28.56 -20.74
C ALA A 582 -3.46 29.47 -20.30
N LEU A 583 -3.65 29.70 -19.00
CA LEU A 583 -4.72 30.52 -18.43
C LEU A 583 -4.25 31.94 -18.13
N PRO A 584 -5.15 32.95 -18.12
CA PRO A 584 -4.88 34.24 -17.52
C PRO A 584 -4.51 34.08 -16.05
N HIS A 585 -3.63 34.93 -15.55
CA HIS A 585 -3.17 34.91 -14.17
C HIS A 585 -3.75 36.08 -13.36
N CYS A 586 -3.97 35.88 -12.07
CA CYS A 586 -4.26 36.99 -11.14
C CYS A 586 -3.00 37.76 -10.79
N ALA A 587 -3.18 38.94 -10.23
CA ALA A 587 -2.06 39.75 -9.76
C ALA A 587 -1.24 38.99 -8.70
N GLY A 588 0.08 38.97 -8.85
CA GLY A 588 0.98 38.26 -7.95
C GLY A 588 0.99 36.73 -8.09
N ALA A 589 0.40 36.18 -9.14
CA ALA A 589 0.47 34.75 -9.43
C ALA A 589 1.92 34.29 -9.59
N ALA A 590 2.22 33.06 -9.13
CA ALA A 590 3.51 32.44 -9.33
C ALA A 590 3.75 32.11 -10.81
N GLU A 591 5.01 32.13 -11.26
CA GLU A 591 5.39 31.80 -12.64
C GLU A 591 5.17 30.31 -12.99
N SER A 592 5.11 29.45 -11.98
CA SER A 592 4.78 28.02 -12.13
C SER A 592 3.85 27.61 -10.99
N ILE A 593 2.93 26.71 -11.29
CA ILE A 593 1.98 26.20 -10.29
C ILE A 593 2.69 25.43 -9.17
N VAL A 594 3.87 24.86 -9.45
CA VAL A 594 4.64 24.08 -8.45
C VAL A 594 5.12 24.92 -7.26
N ILE A 595 5.31 26.22 -7.48
CA ILE A 595 5.73 27.18 -6.44
C ILE A 595 4.57 28.10 -6.00
N ALA A 596 3.35 27.86 -6.50
CA ALA A 596 2.17 28.63 -6.13
C ALA A 596 1.66 28.21 -4.74
N ASP A 597 1.08 29.14 -4.00
CA ASP A 597 0.41 28.86 -2.75
C ASP A 597 -0.72 27.84 -2.94
N TYR A 598 -0.75 26.83 -2.05
CA TYR A 598 -1.84 25.88 -2.01
C TYR A 598 -3.14 26.55 -1.56
N PRO A 599 -4.30 26.19 -2.13
CA PRO A 599 -5.58 26.82 -1.75
C PRO A 599 -5.88 26.70 -0.27
N LYS A 600 -6.39 27.80 0.30
CA LYS A 600 -6.81 27.85 1.71
C LYS A 600 -8.33 28.12 1.78
N TYR A 601 -8.96 27.52 2.78
CA TYR A 601 -10.36 27.81 3.09
C TYR A 601 -10.55 29.29 3.44
N ASP A 602 -11.54 29.94 2.84
CA ASP A 602 -11.89 31.35 3.06
C ASP A 602 -13.35 31.48 3.51
N PRO A 603 -13.62 31.84 4.76
CA PRO A 603 -15.01 32.02 5.26
C PRO A 603 -15.84 33.02 4.47
N SER A 604 -15.22 33.98 3.79
CA SER A 604 -15.93 34.99 2.98
C SER A 604 -16.58 34.42 1.71
N LEU A 605 -16.18 33.21 1.30
CA LEU A 605 -16.74 32.49 0.15
C LEU A 605 -17.86 31.52 0.53
N GLU A 606 -18.40 31.58 1.74
CA GLU A 606 -19.57 30.80 2.16
C GLU A 606 -20.87 31.56 1.96
N PHE A 607 -21.57 31.26 0.88
CA PHE A 607 -22.89 31.81 0.54
C PHE A 607 -23.98 30.74 0.76
N ALA A 608 -24.29 30.46 2.03
CA ALA A 608 -25.13 29.33 2.42
C ALA A 608 -26.55 29.37 1.82
N ALA A 609 -27.17 30.56 1.76
CA ALA A 609 -28.55 30.76 1.25
C ALA A 609 -28.61 30.49 -0.26
N GLU A 610 -27.71 31.11 -1.01
CA GLU A 610 -27.66 30.98 -2.48
C GLU A 610 -27.22 29.55 -2.86
N SER A 611 -26.29 28.96 -2.11
CA SER A 611 -25.85 27.58 -2.31
C SER A 611 -27.01 26.59 -2.12
N LEU A 612 -27.82 26.76 -1.07
CA LEU A 612 -29.02 25.93 -0.87
C LEU A 612 -30.06 26.14 -1.94
N SER A 613 -30.29 27.39 -2.36
CA SER A 613 -31.20 27.74 -3.45
C SER A 613 -30.81 27.06 -4.76
N MET A 614 -29.53 27.18 -5.17
CA MET A 614 -29.05 26.55 -6.40
C MET A 614 -29.04 25.02 -6.31
N SER A 615 -28.80 24.44 -5.13
CA SER A 615 -28.89 22.98 -4.93
C SER A 615 -30.32 22.47 -5.16
N ARG A 616 -31.36 23.23 -4.76
CA ARG A 616 -32.76 22.91 -5.05
C ARG A 616 -33.04 22.95 -6.56
N VAL A 617 -32.59 24.00 -7.25
CA VAL A 617 -32.76 24.15 -8.71
C VAL A 617 -32.11 22.99 -9.44
N ILE A 618 -30.87 22.67 -9.10
CA ILE A 618 -30.12 21.55 -9.69
C ILE A 618 -30.81 20.21 -9.42
N GLY A 619 -31.30 20.00 -8.19
CA GLY A 619 -32.02 18.78 -7.80
C GLY A 619 -33.27 18.56 -8.66
N VAL A 620 -34.06 19.61 -8.86
CA VAL A 620 -35.25 19.55 -9.71
C VAL A 620 -34.88 19.29 -11.17
N ILE A 621 -33.89 19.98 -11.72
CA ILE A 621 -33.43 19.75 -13.11
C ILE A 621 -32.93 18.30 -13.28
N LYS A 622 -32.17 17.75 -12.32
CA LYS A 622 -31.74 16.35 -12.34
C LYS A 622 -32.96 15.39 -12.42
N ALA A 623 -33.96 15.62 -11.59
CA ALA A 623 -35.14 14.78 -11.53
C ALA A 623 -35.94 14.82 -12.84
N ILE A 624 -36.12 16.02 -13.43
CA ILE A 624 -36.75 16.18 -14.75
C ILE A 624 -35.95 15.40 -15.82
N ARG A 625 -34.65 15.56 -15.88
CA ARG A 625 -33.77 14.85 -16.85
C ARG A 625 -33.86 13.34 -16.70
N LEU A 626 -33.82 12.82 -15.46
CA LEU A 626 -33.98 11.40 -15.18
C LEU A 626 -35.32 10.88 -15.70
N ARG A 627 -36.43 11.59 -15.37
CA ARG A 627 -37.78 11.19 -15.79
C ARG A 627 -37.95 11.21 -17.30
N ARG A 628 -37.41 12.23 -17.97
CA ARG A 628 -37.43 12.31 -19.44
C ARG A 628 -36.64 11.17 -20.09
N ASN A 629 -35.49 10.78 -19.51
CA ASN A 629 -34.71 9.64 -19.97
C ASN A 629 -35.45 8.31 -19.80
N GLU A 630 -36.10 8.08 -18.64
CA GLU A 630 -36.92 6.89 -18.39
C GLU A 630 -38.06 6.74 -19.39
N MET A 631 -38.61 7.87 -19.81
CA MET A 631 -39.68 7.93 -20.82
C MET A 631 -39.17 7.97 -22.26
N ASN A 632 -37.85 7.89 -22.50
CA ASN A 632 -37.21 8.00 -23.82
C ASN A 632 -37.63 9.26 -24.60
N ILE A 633 -37.83 10.39 -23.92
CA ILE A 633 -38.21 11.65 -24.54
C ILE A 633 -36.99 12.30 -25.18
N ALA A 634 -37.07 12.60 -26.48
CA ALA A 634 -35.98 13.24 -27.20
C ALA A 634 -35.60 14.60 -26.59
N PRO A 635 -34.31 14.96 -26.49
CA PRO A 635 -33.88 16.26 -25.96
C PRO A 635 -34.45 17.48 -26.72
N SER A 636 -34.77 17.32 -27.99
CA SER A 636 -35.37 18.37 -28.84
C SER A 636 -36.81 18.68 -28.49
N ARG A 637 -37.55 17.77 -27.87
CA ARG A 637 -38.89 18.02 -27.37
C ARG A 637 -38.87 18.95 -26.16
N ARG A 638 -39.48 20.09 -26.26
CA ARG A 638 -39.58 21.05 -25.15
C ARG A 638 -41.00 21.00 -24.57
N ALA A 639 -41.09 21.10 -23.25
CA ALA A 639 -42.36 21.13 -22.54
C ALA A 639 -42.32 22.21 -21.46
N LYS A 640 -43.49 22.77 -21.18
CA LYS A 640 -43.67 23.70 -20.09
C LYS A 640 -43.42 23.00 -18.76
N VAL A 641 -42.78 23.68 -17.82
CA VAL A 641 -42.46 23.16 -16.49
C VAL A 641 -43.27 23.93 -15.46
N TYR A 642 -44.16 23.26 -14.77
CA TYR A 642 -44.90 23.82 -13.65
C TYR A 642 -44.24 23.32 -12.34
N LEU A 643 -43.81 24.26 -11.50
CA LEU A 643 -43.15 23.98 -10.22
C LEU A 643 -44.07 24.36 -9.06
N GLU A 644 -44.62 23.36 -8.40
CA GLU A 644 -45.42 23.56 -7.18
C GLU A 644 -44.46 23.43 -5.97
N THR A 645 -44.24 24.53 -5.24
CA THR A 645 -43.23 24.60 -4.19
C THR A 645 -43.49 25.68 -3.17
N LYS A 646 -43.13 25.41 -1.94
CA LYS A 646 -43.06 26.40 -0.85
C LYS A 646 -41.76 27.23 -0.85
N TYR A 647 -40.82 26.93 -1.73
CA TYR A 647 -39.52 27.58 -1.86
C TYR A 647 -39.42 28.44 -3.12
N ALA A 648 -40.47 29.22 -3.41
CA ALA A 648 -40.57 30.04 -4.62
C ALA A 648 -39.37 30.96 -4.84
N ASP A 649 -38.77 31.50 -3.76
CA ASP A 649 -37.58 32.35 -3.82
C ASP A 649 -36.38 31.64 -4.46
N SER A 650 -36.26 30.31 -4.33
CA SER A 650 -35.20 29.53 -4.97
C SER A 650 -35.40 29.38 -6.49
N PHE A 651 -36.61 29.52 -6.99
CA PHE A 651 -37.01 29.31 -8.38
C PHE A 651 -37.42 30.60 -9.08
N GLY A 652 -36.73 31.69 -8.77
CA GLY A 652 -37.03 33.00 -9.38
C GLY A 652 -36.59 33.09 -10.86
N PRO A 653 -36.98 34.19 -11.56
CA PRO A 653 -36.76 34.39 -13.01
C PRO A 653 -35.28 34.20 -13.43
N ALA A 654 -34.33 34.52 -12.59
CA ALA A 654 -32.89 34.31 -12.85
C ALA A 654 -32.52 32.86 -13.10
N THR A 655 -33.30 31.89 -12.58
CA THR A 655 -33.03 30.46 -12.73
C THR A 655 -33.78 29.82 -13.94
N TYR A 656 -34.75 30.52 -14.56
CA TYR A 656 -35.55 29.96 -15.64
C TYR A 656 -34.69 29.54 -16.85
N ALA A 657 -33.69 30.31 -17.18
CA ALA A 657 -32.74 29.98 -18.24
C ALA A 657 -32.10 28.61 -18.07
N PHE A 658 -31.85 28.15 -16.82
CA PHE A 658 -31.29 26.84 -16.55
C PHE A 658 -32.25 25.70 -16.86
N PHE A 659 -33.55 25.86 -16.55
CA PHE A 659 -34.60 24.90 -16.93
C PHE A 659 -34.78 24.81 -18.45
N VAL A 660 -34.80 25.97 -19.12
CA VAL A 660 -34.91 26.02 -20.59
C VAL A 660 -33.74 25.28 -21.24
N ARG A 661 -32.56 25.45 -20.75
CA ARG A 661 -31.34 24.86 -21.33
C ARG A 661 -31.12 23.40 -20.88
N LEU A 662 -31.24 23.12 -19.60
CA LEU A 662 -30.78 21.84 -19.01
C LEU A 662 -31.92 20.83 -18.80
N ALA A 663 -33.18 21.30 -18.70
CA ALA A 663 -34.35 20.44 -18.58
C ALA A 663 -35.22 20.42 -19.86
N SER A 664 -34.80 21.11 -20.93
CA SER A 664 -35.56 21.28 -22.18
C SER A 664 -36.94 21.88 -21.92
N ALA A 665 -37.02 22.86 -21.01
CA ALA A 665 -38.25 23.58 -20.78
C ALA A 665 -38.58 24.54 -21.95
N SER A 666 -39.85 24.71 -22.27
CA SER A 666 -40.34 25.77 -23.16
C SER A 666 -40.62 27.05 -22.37
N ALA A 667 -41.16 26.92 -21.16
CA ALA A 667 -41.41 27.96 -20.18
C ALA A 667 -41.37 27.35 -18.75
N VAL A 668 -41.29 28.22 -17.74
CA VAL A 668 -41.32 27.80 -16.32
C VAL A 668 -42.37 28.64 -15.60
N GLU A 669 -43.29 28.01 -14.90
CA GLU A 669 -44.22 28.64 -13.99
C GLU A 669 -44.04 28.10 -12.57
N VAL A 670 -44.04 29.00 -11.59
CA VAL A 670 -43.78 28.66 -10.17
C VAL A 670 -44.96 29.14 -9.33
N ALA A 671 -45.53 28.27 -8.51
CA ALA A 671 -46.60 28.60 -7.59
C ALA A 671 -46.52 27.73 -6.33
N GLU A 672 -47.22 28.12 -5.26
CA GLU A 672 -47.39 27.23 -4.10
C GLU A 672 -48.32 26.08 -4.41
N HIS A 673 -49.34 26.34 -5.25
CA HIS A 673 -50.27 25.33 -5.73
C HIS A 673 -50.84 25.76 -7.09
N PHE A 674 -51.02 24.78 -8.00
CA PHE A 674 -51.68 24.98 -9.29
C PHE A 674 -53.12 24.43 -9.25
N PRO A 675 -54.11 25.16 -9.81
CA PRO A 675 -55.45 24.63 -10.00
C PRO A 675 -55.44 23.36 -10.90
N SER A 676 -56.32 22.41 -10.61
CA SER A 676 -56.38 21.12 -11.32
C SER A 676 -56.78 21.22 -12.79
N ASP A 677 -57.42 22.32 -13.20
CA ASP A 677 -57.74 22.66 -14.59
C ASP A 677 -56.52 23.20 -15.35
N VAL A 678 -55.51 23.70 -14.68
CA VAL A 678 -54.25 24.13 -15.27
C VAL A 678 -53.32 22.94 -15.48
N VAL A 679 -53.05 22.18 -14.40
CA VAL A 679 -52.22 20.99 -14.44
C VAL A 679 -52.62 20.01 -13.35
N SER A 680 -52.67 18.72 -13.69
CA SER A 680 -52.98 17.64 -12.75
C SER A 680 -52.18 16.38 -13.09
N ALA A 681 -52.20 15.40 -12.19
CA ALA A 681 -51.56 14.10 -12.42
C ALA A 681 -52.16 13.32 -13.60
N ASP A 682 -53.36 13.68 -14.05
CA ASP A 682 -54.06 13.02 -15.16
C ASP A 682 -53.57 13.53 -16.53
N ASN A 683 -53.15 14.81 -16.61
CA ASN A 683 -52.74 15.46 -17.87
C ASN A 683 -51.27 15.78 -17.98
N ALA A 684 -50.48 15.48 -16.93
CA ALA A 684 -49.08 15.77 -16.87
C ALA A 684 -48.27 14.65 -16.21
N VAL A 685 -46.99 14.55 -16.60
CA VAL A 685 -46.03 13.71 -15.91
C VAL A 685 -45.60 14.41 -14.63
N GLN A 686 -45.82 13.77 -13.50
CA GLN A 686 -45.47 14.27 -12.21
C GLN A 686 -44.06 13.78 -11.82
N VAL A 687 -43.22 14.68 -11.30
CA VAL A 687 -41.91 14.40 -10.74
C VAL A 687 -41.84 15.01 -9.34
N VAL A 688 -41.72 14.18 -8.32
CA VAL A 688 -41.65 14.61 -6.93
C VAL A 688 -40.19 14.70 -6.50
N THR A 689 -39.85 15.84 -5.90
CA THR A 689 -38.53 16.06 -5.29
C THR A 689 -38.70 16.60 -3.86
N ASP A 690 -37.60 16.68 -3.09
CA ASP A 690 -37.67 17.28 -1.75
C ASP A 690 -38.01 18.78 -1.75
N SER A 691 -37.85 19.44 -2.90
CA SER A 691 -37.97 20.90 -3.01
C SER A 691 -39.20 21.36 -3.80
N ALA A 692 -39.74 20.51 -4.66
CA ALA A 692 -40.89 20.85 -5.53
C ALA A 692 -41.59 19.59 -6.06
N VAL A 693 -42.86 19.73 -6.38
CA VAL A 693 -43.57 18.82 -7.26
C VAL A 693 -43.58 19.46 -8.65
N VAL A 694 -43.07 18.73 -9.61
CA VAL A 694 -42.99 19.21 -11.02
C VAL A 694 -44.01 18.53 -11.85
N TYR A 695 -44.72 19.30 -12.68
CA TYR A 695 -45.64 18.76 -13.67
C TYR A 695 -45.17 19.16 -15.08
N LEU A 696 -45.09 18.18 -15.96
CA LEU A 696 -44.75 18.33 -17.37
C LEU A 696 -45.93 17.90 -18.21
N PRO A 697 -46.61 18.78 -18.96
CA PRO A 697 -47.79 18.44 -19.76
C PRO A 697 -47.48 17.29 -20.73
N LEU A 698 -48.28 16.24 -20.69
CA LEU A 698 -48.07 15.03 -21.48
C LEU A 698 -48.17 15.30 -22.98
N SER A 699 -49.09 16.17 -23.38
CA SER A 699 -49.33 16.60 -24.79
C SER A 699 -48.10 17.29 -25.41
N GLU A 700 -47.23 17.92 -24.59
CA GLU A 700 -46.02 18.57 -25.09
C GLU A 700 -44.83 17.62 -25.13
N LEU A 701 -44.84 16.59 -24.27
CA LEU A 701 -43.72 15.62 -24.15
C LEU A 701 -43.74 14.57 -25.25
N ILE A 702 -44.93 14.07 -25.61
CA ILE A 702 -45.09 12.98 -26.56
C ILE A 702 -46.10 13.38 -27.65
N ASP A 703 -45.91 12.82 -28.82
CA ASP A 703 -46.96 12.83 -29.84
C ASP A 703 -47.97 11.75 -29.44
N VAL A 704 -49.08 12.18 -28.84
CA VAL A 704 -50.06 11.27 -28.25
C VAL A 704 -50.59 10.29 -29.29
N GLU A 705 -50.84 10.73 -30.52
CA GLU A 705 -51.35 9.86 -31.59
C GLU A 705 -50.27 8.86 -32.05
N GLN A 706 -49.05 9.32 -32.23
CA GLN A 706 -47.92 8.45 -32.58
C GLN A 706 -47.60 7.44 -31.48
N GLU A 707 -47.66 7.85 -30.21
CA GLU A 707 -47.40 6.96 -29.07
C GLU A 707 -48.54 5.96 -28.86
N LYS A 708 -49.82 6.39 -29.06
CA LYS A 708 -50.98 5.47 -29.12
C LYS A 708 -50.78 4.40 -30.20
N ALA A 709 -50.34 4.83 -31.39
CA ALA A 709 -50.11 3.91 -32.51
C ALA A 709 -48.96 2.93 -32.18
N ARG A 710 -47.85 3.40 -31.55
CA ARG A 710 -46.73 2.59 -31.12
C ARG A 710 -47.13 1.56 -30.06
N LEU A 711 -47.84 2.02 -29.02
CA LEU A 711 -48.35 1.15 -27.95
C LEU A 711 -49.39 0.15 -28.46
N ALA A 712 -50.21 0.53 -29.42
CA ALA A 712 -51.16 -0.37 -30.06
C ALA A 712 -50.44 -1.49 -30.84
N ALA A 713 -49.40 -1.14 -31.61
CA ALA A 713 -48.57 -2.12 -32.32
C ALA A 713 -47.81 -3.03 -31.33
N GLU A 714 -47.30 -2.49 -30.21
CA GLU A 714 -46.64 -3.26 -29.17
C GLU A 714 -47.58 -4.20 -28.42
N ARG A 715 -48.83 -3.73 -28.17
CA ARG A 715 -49.92 -4.55 -27.63
C ARG A 715 -50.19 -5.76 -28.52
N GLU A 716 -50.44 -5.51 -29.84
CA GLU A 716 -50.69 -6.57 -30.81
C GLU A 716 -49.55 -7.60 -30.87
N LYS A 717 -48.31 -7.13 -30.82
CA LYS A 717 -47.15 -7.99 -30.76
C LYS A 717 -47.12 -8.84 -29.46
N MET A 718 -47.39 -8.26 -28.29
CA MET A 718 -47.42 -8.99 -27.02
C MET A 718 -48.59 -9.96 -26.95
N GLU A 719 -49.78 -9.59 -27.45
CA GLU A 719 -50.93 -10.50 -27.56
C GLU A 719 -50.60 -11.70 -28.45
N GLY A 720 -49.86 -11.46 -29.56
CA GLY A 720 -49.37 -12.53 -30.45
C GLY A 720 -48.36 -13.48 -29.79
N GLU A 721 -47.40 -12.94 -29.00
CA GLU A 721 -46.45 -13.75 -28.26
C GLU A 721 -47.13 -14.55 -27.12
N ILE A 722 -48.07 -13.95 -26.40
CA ILE A 722 -48.88 -14.65 -25.39
C ILE A 722 -49.64 -15.81 -26.02
N LEU A 723 -50.36 -15.59 -27.13
CA LEU A 723 -51.09 -16.63 -27.84
C LEU A 723 -50.17 -17.76 -28.32
N ARG A 724 -48.96 -17.42 -28.79
CA ARG A 724 -47.96 -18.42 -29.22
C ARG A 724 -47.51 -19.29 -28.06
N VAL A 725 -47.17 -18.72 -26.89
CA VAL A 725 -46.74 -19.44 -25.70
C VAL A 725 -47.91 -20.24 -25.10
N GLU A 726 -49.12 -19.71 -25.05
CA GLU A 726 -50.33 -20.40 -24.59
C GLU A 726 -50.64 -21.61 -25.47
N LYS A 727 -50.58 -21.47 -26.80
CA LYS A 727 -50.72 -22.58 -27.73
C LYS A 727 -49.66 -23.65 -27.57
N LYS A 728 -48.44 -23.26 -27.18
CA LYS A 728 -47.35 -24.18 -26.90
C LYS A 728 -47.57 -24.93 -25.58
N LEU A 729 -48.06 -24.24 -24.56
CA LEU A 729 -48.35 -24.80 -23.24
C LEU A 729 -49.66 -25.61 -23.21
N SER A 730 -50.62 -25.39 -24.15
CA SER A 730 -51.84 -26.18 -24.31
C SER A 730 -51.64 -27.47 -25.12
N ASN A 731 -50.44 -27.65 -25.73
CA ASN A 731 -50.13 -28.87 -26.44
C ASN A 731 -49.71 -29.96 -25.47
N GLU A 732 -50.61 -30.90 -25.17
CA GLU A 732 -50.37 -32.03 -24.22
C GLU A 732 -49.11 -32.82 -24.62
N SER A 733 -48.81 -32.98 -25.88
CA SER A 733 -47.62 -33.70 -26.36
C SER A 733 -46.30 -32.93 -26.04
N PHE A 734 -46.35 -31.63 -25.98
CA PHE A 734 -45.19 -30.82 -25.55
C PHE A 734 -45.04 -30.87 -24.02
N VAL A 735 -46.11 -30.63 -23.26
CA VAL A 735 -46.05 -30.56 -21.80
C VAL A 735 -45.68 -31.92 -21.16
N SER A 736 -46.08 -33.02 -21.77
CA SER A 736 -45.81 -34.37 -21.28
C SER A 736 -44.42 -34.92 -21.66
N LYS A 737 -43.78 -34.39 -22.76
CA LYS A 737 -42.52 -34.95 -23.26
C LYS A 737 -41.31 -34.01 -23.04
N ALA A 738 -41.53 -32.71 -22.79
CA ALA A 738 -40.49 -31.77 -22.56
C ALA A 738 -39.96 -31.86 -21.09
N PRO A 739 -38.68 -31.60 -20.85
CA PRO A 739 -38.14 -31.50 -19.49
C PRO A 739 -38.90 -30.44 -18.68
N ALA A 740 -39.18 -30.69 -17.39
CA ALA A 740 -39.92 -29.79 -16.51
C ALA A 740 -39.35 -28.35 -16.51
N ALA A 741 -38.03 -28.19 -16.50
CA ALA A 741 -37.36 -26.89 -16.56
C ALA A 741 -37.68 -26.09 -17.83
N VAL A 742 -37.97 -26.76 -18.97
CA VAL A 742 -38.34 -26.08 -20.23
C VAL A 742 -39.80 -25.63 -20.17
N VAL A 743 -40.69 -26.42 -19.60
CA VAL A 743 -42.12 -26.07 -19.41
C VAL A 743 -42.23 -24.89 -18.41
N ASP A 744 -41.46 -24.92 -17.31
CA ASP A 744 -41.47 -23.82 -16.34
C ASP A 744 -40.86 -22.53 -16.89
N ALA A 745 -39.86 -22.62 -17.75
CA ALA A 745 -39.31 -21.47 -18.47
C ALA A 745 -40.35 -20.83 -19.41
N GLU A 746 -41.19 -21.63 -20.11
CA GLU A 746 -42.25 -21.10 -20.97
C GLU A 746 -43.39 -20.51 -20.11
N ARG A 747 -43.70 -21.06 -18.97
CA ARG A 747 -44.68 -20.46 -18.01
C ARG A 747 -44.19 -19.12 -17.46
N ALA A 748 -42.88 -19.02 -17.10
CA ALA A 748 -42.30 -17.77 -16.66
C ALA A 748 -42.31 -16.70 -17.76
N LYS A 749 -42.06 -17.07 -19.02
CA LYS A 749 -42.22 -16.14 -20.17
C LYS A 749 -43.66 -15.65 -20.32
N LEU A 750 -44.64 -16.55 -20.19
CA LEU A 750 -46.05 -16.18 -20.27
C LEU A 750 -46.42 -15.17 -19.18
N SER A 751 -45.96 -15.38 -17.95
CA SER A 751 -46.18 -14.44 -16.85
C SER A 751 -45.56 -13.07 -17.15
N ALA A 752 -44.32 -13.01 -17.62
CA ALA A 752 -43.63 -11.81 -17.98
C ALA A 752 -44.30 -11.05 -19.14
N TYR A 753 -44.80 -11.76 -20.16
CA TYR A 753 -45.52 -11.15 -21.27
C TYR A 753 -46.89 -10.58 -20.86
N ARG A 754 -47.59 -11.27 -19.94
CA ARG A 754 -48.87 -10.76 -19.39
C ARG A 754 -48.65 -9.53 -18.52
N GLU A 755 -47.62 -9.50 -17.71
CA GLU A 755 -47.22 -8.32 -16.92
C GLU A 755 -46.89 -7.13 -17.84
N LYS A 756 -46.10 -7.38 -18.89
CA LYS A 756 -45.78 -6.36 -19.90
C LYS A 756 -47.02 -5.85 -20.66
N LEU A 757 -47.93 -6.74 -21.03
CA LEU A 757 -49.21 -6.38 -21.66
C LEU A 757 -50.08 -5.51 -20.72
N SER A 758 -50.16 -5.86 -19.46
CA SER A 758 -50.86 -5.06 -18.44
C SER A 758 -50.29 -3.66 -18.32
N GLY A 759 -48.93 -3.53 -18.35
CA GLY A 759 -48.23 -2.24 -18.41
C GLY A 759 -48.61 -1.42 -19.64
N ILE A 760 -48.64 -2.03 -20.83
CA ILE A 760 -49.03 -1.38 -22.09
C ILE A 760 -50.48 -0.91 -22.05
N LEU A 761 -51.41 -1.74 -21.57
CA LEU A 761 -52.83 -1.38 -21.44
C LEU A 761 -53.02 -0.23 -20.44
N SER A 762 -52.30 -0.24 -19.32
CA SER A 762 -52.32 0.89 -18.38
C SER A 762 -51.79 2.17 -18.99
N ALA A 763 -50.73 2.09 -19.82
CA ALA A 763 -50.16 3.24 -20.51
C ALA A 763 -51.15 3.81 -21.58
N LEU A 764 -51.79 2.92 -22.35
CA LEU A 764 -52.84 3.32 -23.31
C LEU A 764 -54.02 3.99 -22.59
N GLY A 765 -54.46 3.49 -21.45
CA GLY A 765 -55.54 4.08 -20.65
C GLY A 765 -55.21 5.48 -20.12
N LYS A 766 -53.95 5.78 -19.88
CA LYS A 766 -53.46 7.12 -19.45
C LYS A 766 -53.37 8.13 -20.61
N LEU A 767 -53.35 7.65 -21.85
CA LEU A 767 -53.29 8.50 -23.04
C LEU A 767 -54.68 8.84 -23.57
N GLY A 768 -55.73 8.39 -22.91
CA GLY A 768 -57.15 8.70 -23.16
C GLY A 768 -57.75 7.83 -24.23
#